data_29c7bd42e9a56e0350d327d429b080b8
#
_entry.id   29c7bd42e9a56e0350d327d429b080b8
#
_cell.length_a   1.000
_cell.length_b   1.000
_cell.length_c   1.000
_cell.angle_alpha   90.00
_cell.angle_beta   90.00
_cell.angle_gamma   90.00
#
_symmetry.space_group_name_H-M   'P 1'
#
loop_
_entity.id
_entity.type
_entity.pdbx_description
1 polymer ?
#
loop_
_entity_poly.entity_id
_entity_poly.type
_entity_poly.pdbx_seq_one_letter_code
_entity_poly.pdbx_strand_id
1 'polypeptide(L)'
;MRMRLKTTRRRGAAGVAALAVSALVIGTAGAGQAAPPDFEVAPIDPQSWQNQYDMTWDDWTDIPGTEWNDPDVKPSDRGLRIALVAVDFPDQPFVITQPKQSDLFGNPQIDPISRDEVPQFYHDFYMIPNEHNRGRTIHEYWMEQSRGKLGVSEMDVFGAYQVPRNLFEYGLNEWGQQSACPEGFTCNGNLDRDVDTVWQADLAEKGIPCPDSRCGYDVILRVYAGYDETSIWQEYGEMMFNTKEDIPDEWGPPEWVDPDNEMPNWAPTRYVEWTSWRAAAQQWGLSSIRQAESSGTITHEMGHFFFRIGDNNNNPFTDRQNPPQPFHRVGSAPWDMMDRGSFNGPGGHHMRWVVPPNMGGWSPSGLMVRNKIHAGILPKENVLDVNREALAETGVVVDTVTARAVDPGPEGTSAVKVRLDGEGRPDRTPDCDINTDPFCHGNTGWDHYTMEVVDQMGFDSFNPDSGVIIAKNKTNEDRNNTCGYNCFNWVIDANPDDIGLVDYYRPDGTPVMATIADHRQLNDAAFHAGLNSGSEYEYVDEANRLHFYVVDLERDDEGVLSYTLAVRSLDGSGEQERGVGLGDAEVEGLRTSQAAQCTFPLTNTGEAAANTAGHTSDVTGKLDSDVYRLAVDSSGKGWTAQLDNALTTAGAGETVEVPVYVTREPTAARDTTVTLTATSESDPSATQQVTCTVAVKDTNPRR
;
A
#
# COMPACT_ATOMS: atom_id res chain seq x y z
N MET A 1 -21.54 -2.31 -36.12
CA MET A 1 -20.76 -1.26 -36.82
C MET A 1 -19.33 -1.35 -36.29
N ARG A 2 -18.41 -1.90 -37.06
CA ARG A 2 -17.04 -2.21 -36.59
C ARG A 2 -16.24 -0.94 -36.43
N MET A 3 -15.92 -0.55 -35.20
CA MET A 3 -14.99 0.53 -34.89
C MET A 3 -13.57 -0.04 -34.81
N ARG A 4 -12.74 0.29 -35.79
CA ARG A 4 -11.31 -0.06 -35.77
C ARG A 4 -10.57 0.92 -34.90
N LEU A 5 -10.12 0.49 -33.73
CA LEU A 5 -9.10 1.19 -32.98
C LEU A 5 -7.75 1.07 -33.71
N LYS A 6 -7.21 2.19 -34.12
CA LYS A 6 -5.83 2.30 -34.62
C LYS A 6 -4.89 2.35 -33.45
N THR A 7 -4.24 1.25 -33.14
CA THR A 7 -3.09 1.22 -32.24
C THR A 7 -1.88 1.79 -32.94
N THR A 8 -1.42 2.94 -32.51
CA THR A 8 -0.09 3.46 -32.86
C THR A 8 0.94 2.81 -31.93
N ARG A 9 1.59 1.78 -32.42
CA ARG A 9 2.77 1.20 -31.77
C ARG A 9 3.89 2.24 -31.70
N ARG A 10 4.16 2.80 -30.53
CA ARG A 10 5.48 3.35 -30.21
C ARG A 10 6.33 2.22 -29.65
N ARG A 11 7.41 1.91 -30.36
CA ARG A 11 8.44 0.99 -29.89
C ARG A 11 9.20 1.70 -28.77
N GLY A 12 8.98 1.30 -27.53
CA GLY A 12 9.85 1.59 -26.41
C GLY A 12 11.02 0.61 -26.45
N ALA A 13 12.22 1.12 -26.36
CA ALA A 13 13.44 0.32 -26.28
C ALA A 13 13.57 -0.24 -24.86
N ALA A 14 13.95 -1.50 -24.77
CA ALA A 14 14.32 -2.17 -23.53
C ALA A 14 15.42 -1.39 -22.80
N GLY A 15 15.15 -0.92 -21.60
CA GLY A 15 16.13 -0.38 -20.69
C GLY A 15 16.67 -1.50 -19.80
N VAL A 16 17.92 -1.83 -19.99
CA VAL A 16 18.71 -2.70 -19.12
C VAL A 16 18.98 -1.92 -17.84
N ALA A 17 18.66 -2.51 -16.68
CA ALA A 17 19.06 -2.00 -15.38
C ALA A 17 20.59 -1.87 -15.35
N ALA A 18 21.09 -0.67 -15.18
CA ALA A 18 22.49 -0.37 -14.98
C ALA A 18 22.64 0.32 -13.63
N LEU A 19 23.43 -0.30 -12.77
CA LEU A 19 24.00 0.28 -11.57
C LEU A 19 24.41 1.74 -11.83
N ALA A 20 23.85 2.66 -11.07
CA ALA A 20 24.19 4.06 -11.13
C ALA A 20 25.56 4.29 -10.51
N VAL A 21 26.58 4.20 -11.34
CA VAL A 21 27.84 4.92 -11.09
C VAL A 21 27.63 6.33 -11.62
N SER A 22 27.65 7.31 -10.75
CA SER A 22 27.55 8.72 -11.09
C SER A 22 28.61 9.11 -12.11
N ALA A 23 28.27 9.12 -13.39
CA ALA A 23 29.14 9.60 -14.46
C ALA A 23 28.65 10.97 -14.91
N LEU A 24 29.42 11.98 -14.56
CA LEU A 24 29.36 13.34 -15.10
C LEU A 24 29.54 13.29 -16.64
N VAL A 25 28.48 13.42 -17.41
CA VAL A 25 28.57 13.46 -18.88
C VAL A 25 28.88 14.90 -19.31
N ILE A 26 30.13 15.13 -19.69
CA ILE A 26 30.56 16.38 -20.34
C ILE A 26 30.36 16.23 -21.85
N GLY A 27 29.30 16.89 -22.38
CA GLY A 27 29.09 17.05 -23.81
C GLY A 27 29.91 18.25 -24.35
N THR A 28 30.74 18.02 -25.38
CA THR A 28 31.44 19.11 -26.12
C THR A 28 30.43 19.84 -27.00
N ALA A 29 30.08 21.08 -26.66
CA ALA A 29 29.19 21.92 -27.42
C ALA A 29 29.97 22.85 -28.35
N GLY A 30 29.62 22.83 -29.63
CA GLY A 30 29.94 23.89 -30.59
C GLY A 30 29.12 25.14 -30.32
N ALA A 31 29.73 26.31 -30.59
CA ALA A 31 29.30 27.62 -30.20
C ALA A 31 27.85 28.01 -30.58
N GLY A 32 27.03 28.07 -29.58
CA GLY A 32 25.77 28.78 -29.49
C GLY A 32 25.50 28.94 -28.00
N GLN A 33 25.39 30.18 -27.51
CA GLN A 33 25.12 30.47 -26.10
C GLN A 33 23.73 29.95 -25.73
N ALA A 34 23.67 28.69 -25.30
CA ALA A 34 22.58 28.19 -24.47
C ALA A 34 22.92 28.57 -23.02
N ALA A 35 21.93 28.97 -22.24
CA ALA A 35 22.04 29.05 -20.79
C ALA A 35 22.59 27.73 -20.27
N PRO A 36 23.50 27.73 -19.28
CA PRO A 36 23.93 26.47 -18.67
C PRO A 36 22.70 25.72 -18.19
N PRO A 37 22.65 24.38 -18.31
CA PRO A 37 21.63 23.61 -17.64
C PRO A 37 21.74 23.93 -16.15
N ASP A 38 20.59 24.20 -15.52
CA ASP A 38 20.50 24.29 -14.07
C ASP A 38 21.06 22.98 -13.54
N PHE A 39 22.15 23.05 -12.78
CA PHE A 39 22.72 21.86 -12.14
C PHE A 39 21.85 21.62 -10.91
N GLU A 40 21.07 20.61 -10.96
CA GLU A 40 20.25 20.14 -9.85
C GLU A 40 20.91 18.92 -9.23
N VAL A 41 21.03 18.92 -7.91
CA VAL A 41 21.53 17.76 -7.17
C VAL A 41 20.45 16.68 -7.26
N ALA A 42 20.83 15.50 -7.72
CA ALA A 42 19.89 14.40 -7.77
C ALA A 42 19.43 14.05 -6.37
N PRO A 43 18.13 13.79 -6.15
CA PRO A 43 17.63 13.34 -4.87
C PRO A 43 18.27 11.99 -4.49
N ILE A 44 18.51 11.79 -3.20
CA ILE A 44 19.03 10.51 -2.68
C ILE A 44 17.97 9.43 -2.73
N ASP A 45 16.70 9.82 -2.62
CA ASP A 45 15.55 8.93 -2.54
C ASP A 45 14.40 9.48 -3.43
N PRO A 46 14.52 9.37 -4.75
CA PRO A 46 13.50 9.91 -5.64
C PRO A 46 12.21 9.11 -5.53
N GLN A 47 11.10 9.80 -5.25
CA GLN A 47 9.78 9.22 -5.34
C GLN A 47 9.55 8.72 -6.78
N SER A 48 9.06 7.49 -6.90
CA SER A 48 8.87 6.84 -8.19
C SER A 48 7.56 6.06 -8.27
N TRP A 49 6.52 6.60 -7.66
CA TRP A 49 5.23 5.92 -7.62
C TRP A 49 4.73 5.58 -9.04
N GLN A 50 4.13 4.39 -9.14
CA GLN A 50 3.59 3.86 -10.37
C GLN A 50 2.09 3.63 -10.22
N ASN A 51 1.36 3.89 -11.31
CA ASN A 51 -0.02 3.47 -11.37
C ASN A 51 -0.07 1.95 -11.55
N GLN A 52 -0.74 1.27 -10.64
CA GLN A 52 -0.91 -0.20 -10.70
C GLN A 52 -1.53 -0.70 -12.01
N TYR A 53 -2.27 0.15 -12.72
CA TYR A 53 -2.81 -0.18 -14.05
C TYR A 53 -1.74 -0.39 -15.13
N ASP A 54 -0.57 0.19 -14.94
CA ASP A 54 0.55 0.08 -15.86
C ASP A 54 1.53 -1.03 -15.45
N MET A 55 1.39 -1.61 -14.24
CA MET A 55 2.22 -2.70 -13.73
C MET A 55 1.91 -4.03 -14.42
N THR A 56 2.93 -4.88 -14.45
CA THR A 56 2.90 -6.22 -15.05
C THR A 56 3.54 -7.23 -14.09
N TRP A 57 3.46 -8.53 -14.39
CA TRP A 57 4.15 -9.55 -13.60
C TRP A 57 5.68 -9.44 -13.65
N ASP A 58 6.24 -8.64 -14.55
CA ASP A 58 7.68 -8.36 -14.58
C ASP A 58 8.12 -7.41 -13.44
N ASP A 59 7.15 -6.78 -12.76
CA ASP A 59 7.38 -5.89 -11.60
C ASP A 59 7.40 -6.68 -10.26
N TRP A 60 7.13 -7.98 -10.28
CA TRP A 60 7.25 -8.81 -9.09
C TRP A 60 8.72 -9.00 -8.68
N THR A 61 9.01 -8.78 -7.39
CA THR A 61 10.32 -9.03 -6.78
C THR A 61 10.20 -10.03 -5.64
N ASP A 62 10.95 -11.13 -5.69
CA ASP A 62 10.96 -12.11 -4.60
C ASP A 62 11.69 -11.56 -3.36
N ILE A 63 11.26 -11.98 -2.16
CA ILE A 63 11.97 -11.68 -0.91
C ILE A 63 13.23 -12.55 -0.84
N PRO A 64 14.42 -11.96 -0.67
CA PRO A 64 15.66 -12.72 -0.59
C PRO A 64 15.66 -13.77 0.52
N GLY A 65 16.24 -14.94 0.22
CA GLY A 65 16.42 -16.01 1.21
C GLY A 65 15.15 -16.73 1.64
N THR A 66 14.00 -16.49 0.97
CA THR A 66 12.73 -17.14 1.27
C THR A 66 12.27 -18.03 0.12
N GLU A 67 11.52 -19.08 0.46
CA GLU A 67 10.85 -19.98 -0.49
C GLU A 67 9.40 -20.24 0.00
N TRP A 68 8.69 -19.14 0.34
CA TRP A 68 7.34 -19.25 0.92
C TRP A 68 6.29 -19.81 -0.03
N ASN A 69 6.53 -19.77 -1.32
CA ASN A 69 5.66 -20.38 -2.34
C ASN A 69 5.87 -21.89 -2.49
N ASP A 70 6.91 -22.48 -1.89
CA ASP A 70 7.09 -23.93 -1.88
C ASP A 70 6.05 -24.59 -0.95
N PRO A 71 5.11 -25.40 -1.47
CA PRO A 71 4.06 -26.03 -0.66
C PRO A 71 4.61 -27.07 0.33
N ASP A 72 5.87 -27.50 0.21
CA ASP A 72 6.53 -28.39 1.13
C ASP A 72 7.11 -27.68 2.36
N VAL A 73 7.31 -26.36 2.28
CA VAL A 73 7.70 -25.54 3.43
C VAL A 73 6.49 -25.38 4.35
N LYS A 74 6.60 -25.93 5.55
CA LYS A 74 5.47 -25.95 6.51
C LYS A 74 5.55 -24.79 7.50
N PRO A 75 4.40 -24.22 7.88
CA PRO A 75 4.36 -23.19 8.92
C PRO A 75 4.87 -23.73 10.25
N SER A 76 5.63 -22.91 10.97
CA SER A 76 6.30 -23.31 12.21
C SER A 76 5.36 -23.34 13.43
N ASP A 77 4.22 -22.64 13.39
CA ASP A 77 3.29 -22.52 14.51
C ASP A 77 1.89 -23.06 14.15
N ARG A 78 1.28 -22.59 13.06
CA ARG A 78 -0.08 -22.95 12.70
C ARG A 78 -0.26 -23.25 11.22
N GLY A 79 -0.59 -24.50 10.90
CA GLY A 79 -1.03 -24.93 9.56
C GLY A 79 -2.55 -25.02 9.48
N LEU A 80 -3.13 -24.24 8.57
CA LEU A 80 -4.58 -24.19 8.37
C LEU A 80 -5.04 -25.38 7.53
N ARG A 81 -6.23 -25.92 7.87
CA ARG A 81 -6.96 -26.89 7.07
C ARG A 81 -8.16 -26.23 6.41
N ILE A 82 -8.22 -26.28 5.10
CA ILE A 82 -9.27 -25.63 4.29
C ILE A 82 -10.12 -26.69 3.58
N ALA A 83 -11.44 -26.52 3.60
CA ALA A 83 -12.34 -27.22 2.70
C ALA A 83 -12.66 -26.29 1.50
N LEU A 84 -12.25 -26.67 0.29
CA LEU A 84 -12.64 -25.99 -0.93
C LEU A 84 -13.92 -26.65 -1.47
N VAL A 85 -15.00 -25.85 -1.60
CA VAL A 85 -16.31 -26.32 -2.03
C VAL A 85 -16.71 -25.58 -3.32
N ALA A 86 -16.69 -26.26 -4.46
CA ALA A 86 -17.06 -25.67 -5.75
C ALA A 86 -18.56 -25.80 -6.02
N VAL A 87 -19.21 -24.71 -6.42
CA VAL A 87 -20.66 -24.59 -6.55
C VAL A 87 -21.07 -23.88 -7.82
N ASP A 88 -21.99 -24.45 -8.59
CA ASP A 88 -22.62 -23.80 -9.72
C ASP A 88 -24.16 -23.72 -9.58
N PHE A 89 -24.78 -23.01 -10.52
CA PHE A 89 -26.20 -22.72 -10.52
C PHE A 89 -26.83 -23.23 -11.83
N PRO A 90 -28.16 -23.54 -11.86
CA PRO A 90 -28.83 -23.97 -13.07
C PRO A 90 -28.70 -22.98 -14.25
N ASP A 91 -28.66 -21.68 -13.95
CA ASP A 91 -28.54 -20.59 -14.93
C ASP A 91 -27.10 -20.07 -15.10
N GLN A 92 -26.17 -20.48 -14.22
CA GLN A 92 -24.77 -20.02 -14.25
C GLN A 92 -23.82 -21.20 -14.08
N PRO A 93 -23.35 -21.82 -15.16
CA PRO A 93 -22.26 -22.79 -15.09
C PRO A 93 -20.94 -22.14 -14.74
N PHE A 94 -19.97 -22.97 -14.32
CA PHE A 94 -18.60 -22.47 -14.11
C PHE A 94 -18.05 -21.84 -15.41
N VAL A 95 -17.51 -20.66 -15.31
CA VAL A 95 -16.94 -19.91 -16.46
C VAL A 95 -15.83 -20.72 -17.13
N ILE A 96 -14.94 -21.36 -16.33
CA ILE A 96 -13.81 -22.16 -16.85
C ILE A 96 -14.24 -23.44 -17.59
N THR A 97 -15.50 -23.81 -17.55
CA THR A 97 -16.03 -24.93 -18.34
C THR A 97 -16.58 -24.51 -19.70
N GLN A 98 -16.63 -23.20 -19.96
CA GLN A 98 -17.14 -22.64 -21.19
C GLN A 98 -16.02 -22.50 -22.25
N PRO A 99 -16.36 -22.36 -23.52
CA PRO A 99 -15.35 -22.15 -24.55
C PRO A 99 -14.49 -20.92 -24.26
N LYS A 100 -13.21 -21.01 -24.55
CA LYS A 100 -12.25 -19.91 -24.31
C LYS A 100 -12.72 -18.62 -24.99
N GLN A 101 -12.69 -17.53 -24.24
CA GLN A 101 -13.06 -16.18 -24.70
C GLN A 101 -14.49 -16.08 -25.26
N SER A 102 -15.42 -16.85 -24.70
CA SER A 102 -16.79 -16.95 -25.23
C SER A 102 -17.79 -16.03 -24.54
N ASP A 103 -17.47 -15.47 -23.39
CA ASP A 103 -18.38 -14.58 -22.69
C ASP A 103 -18.15 -13.09 -23.03
N LEU A 104 -18.99 -12.23 -22.44
CA LEU A 104 -18.97 -10.79 -22.66
C LEU A 104 -17.65 -10.12 -22.25
N PHE A 105 -16.97 -10.65 -21.23
CA PHE A 105 -15.69 -10.16 -20.73
C PHE A 105 -14.49 -10.77 -21.46
N GLY A 106 -14.71 -11.64 -22.43
CA GLY A 106 -13.64 -12.36 -23.12
C GLY A 106 -13.05 -13.51 -22.31
N ASN A 107 -13.79 -14.06 -21.36
CA ASN A 107 -13.40 -15.20 -20.56
C ASN A 107 -14.02 -16.53 -21.06
N PRO A 108 -13.55 -17.69 -20.56
CA PRO A 108 -12.34 -17.87 -19.76
C PRO A 108 -11.07 -17.65 -20.58
N GLN A 109 -9.96 -17.38 -19.87
CA GLN A 109 -8.64 -17.21 -20.50
C GLN A 109 -7.95 -18.55 -20.82
N ILE A 110 -8.50 -19.66 -20.35
CA ILE A 110 -7.99 -21.02 -20.55
C ILE A 110 -8.92 -21.84 -21.46
N ASP A 111 -8.42 -22.94 -21.99
CA ASP A 111 -9.27 -23.92 -22.67
C ASP A 111 -10.24 -24.58 -21.67
N PRO A 112 -11.45 -24.96 -22.11
CA PRO A 112 -12.46 -25.50 -21.19
C PRO A 112 -12.00 -26.78 -20.50
N ILE A 113 -12.26 -26.87 -19.20
CA ILE A 113 -12.12 -28.08 -18.42
C ILE A 113 -13.48 -28.72 -18.14
N SER A 114 -13.51 -29.99 -17.77
CA SER A 114 -14.76 -30.63 -17.37
C SER A 114 -15.24 -30.15 -15.99
N ARG A 115 -16.54 -30.21 -15.75
CA ARG A 115 -17.15 -29.73 -14.51
C ARG A 115 -16.60 -30.45 -13.25
N ASP A 116 -16.29 -31.72 -13.36
CA ASP A 116 -15.74 -32.54 -12.29
C ASP A 116 -14.26 -32.25 -12.00
N GLU A 117 -13.55 -31.59 -12.90
CA GLU A 117 -12.18 -31.13 -12.68
C GLU A 117 -12.12 -29.77 -11.96
N VAL A 118 -13.21 -29.00 -11.90
CA VAL A 118 -13.23 -27.66 -11.34
C VAL A 118 -12.73 -27.59 -9.88
N PRO A 119 -13.13 -28.47 -8.94
CA PRO A 119 -12.63 -28.40 -7.57
C PRO A 119 -11.11 -28.57 -7.49
N GLN A 120 -10.55 -29.52 -8.25
CA GLN A 120 -9.11 -29.75 -8.28
C GLN A 120 -8.35 -28.61 -8.95
N PHE A 121 -8.91 -28.01 -10.02
CA PHE A 121 -8.33 -26.85 -10.66
C PHE A 121 -8.14 -25.70 -9.68
N TYR A 122 -9.16 -25.36 -8.87
CA TYR A 122 -9.06 -24.29 -7.89
C TYR A 122 -8.20 -24.64 -6.70
N HIS A 123 -8.12 -25.92 -6.30
CA HIS A 123 -7.12 -26.37 -5.34
C HIS A 123 -5.70 -26.03 -5.84
N ASP A 124 -5.36 -26.47 -7.04
CA ASP A 124 -4.05 -26.25 -7.62
C ASP A 124 -3.78 -24.76 -7.85
N PHE A 125 -4.81 -24.03 -8.21
CA PHE A 125 -4.72 -22.60 -8.42
C PHE A 125 -4.41 -21.80 -7.15
N TYR A 126 -4.92 -22.21 -5.99
CA TYR A 126 -4.68 -21.52 -4.73
C TYR A 126 -3.50 -22.06 -3.92
N MET A 127 -3.09 -23.29 -4.17
CA MET A 127 -2.12 -23.98 -3.31
C MET A 127 -0.81 -24.34 -3.99
N ILE A 128 -0.82 -24.56 -5.30
CA ILE A 128 0.34 -25.07 -6.03
C ILE A 128 0.86 -24.01 -7.00
N PRO A 129 2.12 -23.58 -6.88
CA PRO A 129 2.70 -22.65 -7.85
C PRO A 129 2.62 -23.19 -9.28
N ASN A 130 1.99 -22.46 -10.18
CA ASN A 130 1.80 -22.85 -11.57
C ASN A 130 1.69 -21.63 -12.51
N GLU A 131 1.56 -21.87 -13.82
CA GLU A 131 1.48 -20.80 -14.82
C GLU A 131 0.21 -19.94 -14.69
N HIS A 132 -0.89 -20.50 -14.18
CA HIS A 132 -2.16 -19.79 -14.06
C HIS A 132 -2.18 -18.82 -12.89
N ASN A 133 -1.50 -19.14 -11.79
CA ASN A 133 -1.40 -18.29 -10.61
C ASN A 133 -0.07 -17.50 -10.53
N ARG A 134 0.75 -17.57 -11.60
CA ARG A 134 2.05 -16.90 -11.64
C ARG A 134 3.00 -17.28 -10.49
N GLY A 135 2.85 -18.47 -9.96
CA GLY A 135 3.63 -18.96 -8.83
C GLY A 135 3.17 -18.46 -7.46
N ARG A 136 2.09 -17.68 -7.37
CA ARG A 136 1.60 -17.07 -6.13
C ARG A 136 0.48 -17.90 -5.51
N THR A 137 0.51 -18.08 -4.19
CA THR A 137 -0.44 -18.94 -3.47
C THR A 137 -0.96 -18.29 -2.20
N ILE A 138 -2.09 -18.78 -1.68
CA ILE A 138 -2.61 -18.36 -0.36
C ILE A 138 -1.66 -18.77 0.75
N HIS A 139 -1.02 -19.95 0.61
CA HIS A 139 -0.01 -20.42 1.55
C HIS A 139 1.16 -19.43 1.63
N GLU A 140 1.71 -19.04 0.49
CA GLU A 140 2.80 -18.07 0.39
C GLU A 140 2.45 -16.75 1.09
N TYR A 141 1.26 -16.21 0.82
CA TYR A 141 0.83 -14.95 1.44
C TYR A 141 0.93 -15.00 2.97
N TRP A 142 0.33 -16.02 3.59
CA TRP A 142 0.32 -16.11 5.04
C TRP A 142 1.68 -16.47 5.63
N MET A 143 2.49 -17.26 4.91
CA MET A 143 3.89 -17.51 5.29
C MET A 143 4.70 -16.22 5.31
N GLU A 144 4.58 -15.40 4.28
CA GLU A 144 5.23 -14.09 4.22
C GLU A 144 4.77 -13.18 5.35
N GLN A 145 3.45 -12.94 5.47
CA GLN A 145 2.93 -12.00 6.47
C GLN A 145 3.27 -12.39 7.91
N SER A 146 3.44 -13.68 8.18
CA SER A 146 3.75 -14.22 9.51
C SER A 146 5.20 -14.65 9.70
N ARG A 147 6.06 -14.45 8.70
CA ARG A 147 7.46 -14.91 8.73
C ARG A 147 7.56 -16.40 9.01
N GLY A 148 6.83 -17.19 8.23
CA GLY A 148 6.82 -18.65 8.30
C GLY A 148 6.06 -19.25 9.46
N LYS A 149 5.30 -18.48 10.25
CA LYS A 149 4.56 -19.01 11.42
C LYS A 149 3.18 -19.55 11.06
N LEU A 150 2.51 -18.92 10.11
CA LEU A 150 1.15 -19.28 9.67
C LEU A 150 1.16 -19.57 8.16
N GLY A 151 0.49 -20.64 7.76
CA GLY A 151 0.31 -21.00 6.35
C GLY A 151 -0.82 -22.03 6.19
N VAL A 152 -1.07 -22.49 4.97
CA VAL A 152 -2.06 -23.54 4.70
C VAL A 152 -1.35 -24.88 4.64
N SER A 153 -1.75 -25.82 5.48
CA SER A 153 -1.15 -27.17 5.52
C SER A 153 -1.89 -28.19 4.69
N GLU A 154 -3.20 -28.00 4.49
CA GLU A 154 -4.06 -28.95 3.79
C GLU A 154 -5.28 -28.22 3.19
N MET A 155 -5.63 -28.59 1.96
CA MET A 155 -6.87 -28.14 1.33
C MET A 155 -7.59 -29.36 0.71
N ASP A 156 -8.69 -29.76 1.31
CA ASP A 156 -9.54 -30.82 0.78
C ASP A 156 -10.56 -30.25 -0.21
N VAL A 157 -10.85 -30.97 -1.29
CA VAL A 157 -11.75 -30.52 -2.35
C VAL A 157 -13.08 -31.25 -2.34
N PHE A 158 -14.17 -30.50 -2.57
CA PHE A 158 -15.53 -30.98 -2.58
C PHE A 158 -16.33 -30.39 -3.75
N GLY A 159 -17.23 -31.16 -4.31
CA GLY A 159 -18.11 -30.74 -5.40
C GLY A 159 -17.63 -31.34 -6.74
N ALA A 160 -17.94 -30.74 -7.88
CA ALA A 160 -18.76 -29.54 -8.06
C ALA A 160 -20.23 -29.81 -7.76
N TYR A 161 -20.81 -29.05 -6.86
CA TYR A 161 -22.24 -29.16 -6.54
C TYR A 161 -23.06 -28.15 -7.34
N GLN A 162 -24.28 -28.54 -7.74
CA GLN A 162 -25.27 -27.62 -8.24
C GLN A 162 -26.34 -27.36 -7.19
N VAL A 163 -26.51 -26.12 -6.79
CA VAL A 163 -27.57 -25.72 -5.88
C VAL A 163 -28.93 -25.69 -6.59
N PRO A 164 -30.06 -25.80 -5.84
CA PRO A 164 -31.37 -26.02 -6.46
C PRO A 164 -32.00 -24.80 -7.15
N ARG A 165 -31.47 -23.59 -6.91
CA ARG A 165 -32.03 -22.33 -7.40
C ARG A 165 -31.10 -21.67 -8.41
N ASN A 166 -31.68 -20.85 -9.25
CA ASN A 166 -30.91 -19.97 -10.14
C ASN A 166 -30.11 -18.92 -9.34
N LEU A 167 -29.05 -18.43 -9.91
CA LEU A 167 -28.19 -17.42 -9.27
C LEU A 167 -28.99 -16.17 -8.88
N PHE A 168 -29.85 -15.65 -9.76
CA PHE A 168 -30.65 -14.47 -9.48
C PHE A 168 -31.66 -14.65 -8.32
N GLU A 169 -32.10 -15.86 -8.02
CA GLU A 169 -32.98 -16.14 -6.90
C GLU A 169 -32.31 -15.97 -5.53
N TYR A 170 -30.98 -16.00 -5.48
CA TYR A 170 -30.18 -15.67 -4.31
C TYR A 170 -29.85 -14.16 -4.27
N GLY A 171 -29.55 -13.54 -5.41
CA GLY A 171 -29.00 -12.21 -5.48
C GLY A 171 -29.97 -11.08 -5.18
N LEU A 172 -31.15 -11.12 -5.77
CA LEU A 172 -32.11 -10.01 -5.68
C LEU A 172 -32.64 -9.74 -4.27
N ASN A 173 -32.50 -10.71 -3.35
CA ASN A 173 -32.95 -10.56 -1.98
C ASN A 173 -31.97 -9.78 -1.09
N GLU A 174 -30.68 -9.77 -1.43
CA GLU A 174 -29.64 -9.19 -0.58
C GLU A 174 -29.89 -7.71 -0.28
N TRP A 175 -30.38 -6.99 -1.25
CA TRP A 175 -30.62 -5.53 -1.12
C TRP A 175 -32.10 -5.16 -1.08
N GLY A 176 -32.97 -6.12 -0.75
CA GLY A 176 -34.40 -5.86 -0.65
C GLY A 176 -35.10 -5.69 -2.00
N GLN A 177 -34.51 -6.17 -3.09
CA GLN A 177 -35.03 -6.07 -4.45
C GLN A 177 -36.07 -7.15 -4.80
N GLN A 178 -36.82 -7.64 -3.81
CA GLN A 178 -37.82 -8.68 -4.01
C GLN A 178 -38.91 -8.33 -5.04
N SER A 179 -39.21 -7.04 -5.18
CA SER A 179 -40.15 -6.55 -6.18
C SER A 179 -39.68 -6.77 -7.61
N ALA A 180 -38.39 -7.01 -7.83
CA ALA A 180 -37.82 -7.31 -9.13
C ALA A 180 -37.77 -8.82 -9.43
N CYS A 181 -38.27 -9.68 -8.55
CA CYS A 181 -38.28 -11.12 -8.78
C CYS A 181 -39.28 -11.49 -9.88
N PRO A 182 -38.89 -12.26 -10.92
CA PRO A 182 -39.77 -12.66 -11.99
C PRO A 182 -40.98 -13.49 -11.49
N GLU A 183 -42.07 -13.40 -12.21
CA GLU A 183 -43.27 -14.20 -11.90
C GLU A 183 -42.95 -15.71 -11.98
N GLY A 184 -43.32 -16.45 -10.95
CA GLY A 184 -43.07 -17.90 -10.86
C GLY A 184 -41.77 -18.27 -10.14
N PHE A 185 -40.95 -17.29 -9.77
CA PHE A 185 -39.72 -17.50 -8.98
C PHE A 185 -39.81 -16.94 -7.57
N THR A 186 -38.89 -17.33 -6.73
CA THR A 186 -38.80 -16.86 -5.34
C THR A 186 -37.40 -16.40 -5.04
N CYS A 187 -37.16 -15.08 -5.10
CA CYS A 187 -35.84 -14.48 -4.93
C CYS A 187 -35.48 -14.22 -3.45
N ASN A 188 -35.65 -15.22 -2.62
CA ASN A 188 -35.33 -15.22 -1.19
C ASN A 188 -34.50 -16.43 -0.80
N GLY A 189 -33.70 -16.96 -1.74
CA GLY A 189 -32.80 -18.08 -1.50
C GLY A 189 -31.78 -17.73 -0.40
N ASN A 190 -31.43 -18.72 0.41
CA ASN A 190 -30.29 -18.65 1.31
C ASN A 190 -29.20 -19.56 0.76
N LEU A 191 -28.19 -18.95 0.15
CA LEU A 191 -27.14 -19.66 -0.58
C LEU A 191 -26.32 -20.53 0.36
N ASP A 192 -25.92 -20.01 1.50
CA ASP A 192 -25.10 -20.74 2.50
C ASP A 192 -25.81 -22.02 2.95
N ARG A 193 -27.08 -21.89 3.28
CA ARG A 193 -27.86 -23.07 3.71
C ARG A 193 -28.01 -24.10 2.62
N ASP A 194 -28.26 -23.67 1.38
CA ASP A 194 -28.47 -24.60 0.25
C ASP A 194 -27.15 -25.30 -0.12
N VAL A 195 -26.01 -24.61 -0.03
CA VAL A 195 -24.66 -25.18 -0.21
C VAL A 195 -24.34 -26.15 0.93
N ASP A 196 -24.53 -25.75 2.18
CA ASP A 196 -24.26 -26.62 3.33
C ASP A 196 -25.10 -27.90 3.28
N THR A 197 -26.33 -27.80 2.78
CA THR A 197 -27.22 -28.97 2.65
C THR A 197 -26.66 -30.00 1.67
N VAL A 198 -26.20 -29.58 0.50
CA VAL A 198 -25.67 -30.51 -0.52
C VAL A 198 -24.29 -31.05 -0.11
N TRP A 199 -23.44 -30.19 0.45
CA TRP A 199 -22.10 -30.58 0.91
C TRP A 199 -22.14 -31.55 2.07
N GLN A 200 -22.93 -31.29 3.13
CA GLN A 200 -23.04 -32.17 4.28
C GLN A 200 -23.68 -33.51 3.92
N ALA A 201 -24.59 -33.54 2.94
CA ALA A 201 -25.14 -34.80 2.43
C ALA A 201 -24.06 -35.63 1.74
N ASP A 202 -23.20 -35.05 0.94
CA ASP A 202 -22.07 -35.73 0.30
C ASP A 202 -21.04 -36.23 1.31
N LEU A 203 -20.71 -35.42 2.34
CA LEU A 203 -19.83 -35.86 3.44
C LEU A 203 -20.39 -37.09 4.18
N ALA A 204 -21.69 -37.05 4.44
CA ALA A 204 -22.36 -38.18 5.12
C ALA A 204 -22.33 -39.45 4.24
N GLU A 205 -22.53 -39.34 2.92
CA GLU A 205 -22.42 -40.47 1.98
C GLU A 205 -20.99 -41.02 1.93
N LYS A 206 -20.00 -40.16 1.96
CA LYS A 206 -18.57 -40.53 2.00
C LYS A 206 -18.10 -41.01 3.39
N GLY A 207 -18.95 -40.91 4.40
CA GLY A 207 -18.59 -41.26 5.77
C GLY A 207 -17.59 -40.32 6.43
N ILE A 208 -17.51 -39.09 5.96
CA ILE A 208 -16.65 -38.02 6.51
C ILE A 208 -17.40 -37.34 7.66
N PRO A 209 -16.84 -37.32 8.89
CA PRO A 209 -17.49 -36.70 10.03
C PRO A 209 -17.64 -35.18 9.87
N CYS A 210 -18.80 -34.65 10.24
CA CYS A 210 -19.04 -33.21 10.32
C CYS A 210 -19.46 -32.88 11.76
N PRO A 211 -18.49 -32.70 12.69
CA PRO A 211 -18.78 -32.54 14.12
C PRO A 211 -19.27 -31.12 14.48
N ASP A 212 -19.09 -30.16 13.63
CA ASP A 212 -19.46 -28.75 13.81
C ASP A 212 -19.90 -28.14 12.48
N SER A 213 -20.24 -26.86 12.48
CA SER A 213 -20.69 -26.13 11.28
C SER A 213 -19.64 -26.03 10.17
N ARG A 214 -18.37 -26.32 10.47
CA ARG A 214 -17.25 -26.30 9.53
C ARG A 214 -16.67 -27.69 9.24
N CYS A 215 -17.30 -28.71 9.74
CA CYS A 215 -16.92 -30.13 9.56
C CYS A 215 -15.45 -30.41 9.92
N GLY A 216 -14.91 -29.68 10.92
CA GLY A 216 -13.54 -29.84 11.40
C GLY A 216 -12.48 -29.11 10.60
N TYR A 217 -12.86 -28.24 9.67
CA TYR A 217 -11.95 -27.34 8.94
C TYR A 217 -11.78 -26.00 9.67
N ASP A 218 -10.63 -25.38 9.48
CA ASP A 218 -10.41 -24.00 9.94
C ASP A 218 -11.19 -23.01 9.08
N VAL A 219 -11.24 -23.24 7.75
CA VAL A 219 -11.93 -22.41 6.76
C VAL A 219 -12.72 -23.28 5.79
N ILE A 220 -13.87 -22.79 5.35
CA ILE A 220 -14.59 -23.29 4.18
C ILE A 220 -14.48 -22.24 3.09
N LEU A 221 -13.71 -22.55 2.05
CA LEU A 221 -13.58 -21.72 0.86
C LEU A 221 -14.60 -22.18 -0.17
N ARG A 222 -15.65 -21.39 -0.40
CA ARG A 222 -16.68 -21.68 -1.40
C ARG A 222 -16.38 -20.93 -2.70
N VAL A 223 -16.13 -21.69 -3.76
CA VAL A 223 -15.90 -21.14 -5.10
C VAL A 223 -17.19 -21.20 -5.89
N TYR A 224 -17.80 -20.06 -6.12
CA TYR A 224 -19.04 -19.94 -6.86
C TYR A 224 -18.82 -19.69 -8.35
N ALA A 225 -19.66 -20.29 -9.19
CA ALA A 225 -19.69 -20.01 -10.60
C ALA A 225 -20.09 -18.54 -10.89
N GLY A 226 -19.49 -17.95 -11.91
CA GLY A 226 -19.79 -16.58 -12.36
C GLY A 226 -18.82 -15.53 -11.81
N TYR A 227 -19.29 -14.30 -11.82
CA TYR A 227 -18.51 -13.11 -11.50
C TYR A 227 -19.01 -12.45 -10.21
N ASP A 228 -18.13 -11.78 -9.49
CA ASP A 228 -18.54 -10.73 -8.55
C ASP A 228 -18.87 -9.45 -9.33
N GLU A 229 -20.08 -9.41 -9.83
CA GLU A 229 -20.57 -8.28 -10.62
C GLU A 229 -20.71 -7.02 -9.77
N THR A 230 -20.91 -7.16 -8.45
CA THR A 230 -20.93 -6.03 -7.51
C THR A 230 -19.60 -5.28 -7.54
N SER A 231 -18.50 -6.02 -7.41
CA SER A 231 -17.17 -5.44 -7.47
C SER A 231 -16.86 -4.81 -8.83
N ILE A 232 -17.20 -5.50 -9.92
CA ILE A 232 -17.01 -4.98 -11.28
C ILE A 232 -17.76 -3.66 -11.46
N TRP A 233 -19.00 -3.57 -10.99
CA TRP A 233 -19.80 -2.37 -11.15
C TRP A 233 -19.40 -1.23 -10.19
N GLN A 234 -18.86 -1.53 -9.03
CA GLN A 234 -18.26 -0.52 -8.17
C GLN A 234 -17.11 0.22 -8.85
N GLU A 235 -16.31 -0.53 -9.61
CA GLU A 235 -15.12 0.01 -10.27
C GLU A 235 -15.44 0.63 -11.64
N TYR A 236 -16.27 -0.05 -12.41
CA TYR A 236 -16.53 0.32 -13.80
C TYR A 236 -17.89 0.95 -14.08
N GLY A 237 -18.89 0.72 -13.23
CA GLY A 237 -20.24 1.16 -13.51
C GLY A 237 -20.30 2.65 -13.84
N GLU A 238 -19.71 3.48 -13.01
CA GLU A 238 -19.61 4.93 -13.23
C GLU A 238 -18.71 5.33 -14.39
N MET A 239 -17.69 4.52 -14.68
CA MET A 239 -16.74 4.78 -15.76
C MET A 239 -17.27 4.34 -17.12
N MET A 240 -18.00 3.23 -17.16
CA MET A 240 -18.50 2.64 -18.42
C MET A 240 -19.85 3.20 -18.85
N PHE A 241 -20.71 3.54 -17.90
CA PHE A 241 -22.09 3.95 -18.17
C PHE A 241 -22.42 5.27 -17.49
N ASN A 242 -23.10 6.15 -18.21
CA ASN A 242 -23.53 7.43 -17.64
C ASN A 242 -24.85 7.28 -16.86
N THR A 243 -25.70 6.34 -17.27
CA THR A 243 -27.03 6.11 -16.71
C THR A 243 -27.35 4.62 -16.67
N LYS A 244 -28.39 4.25 -15.94
CA LYS A 244 -28.92 2.88 -15.89
C LYS A 244 -29.33 2.36 -17.25
N GLU A 245 -29.85 3.26 -18.09
CA GLU A 245 -30.36 2.96 -19.43
C GLU A 245 -29.23 2.65 -20.42
N ASP A 246 -27.99 3.02 -20.08
CA ASP A 246 -26.80 2.71 -20.91
C ASP A 246 -26.30 1.28 -20.70
N ILE A 247 -26.78 0.55 -19.67
CA ILE A 247 -26.38 -0.83 -19.38
C ILE A 247 -26.99 -1.77 -20.43
N PRO A 248 -26.17 -2.57 -21.15
CA PRO A 248 -26.67 -3.48 -22.17
C PRO A 248 -27.63 -4.53 -21.62
N ASP A 249 -28.65 -4.89 -22.40
CA ASP A 249 -29.66 -5.89 -22.01
C ASP A 249 -29.06 -7.27 -21.75
N GLU A 250 -28.01 -7.66 -22.48
CA GLU A 250 -27.28 -8.92 -22.24
C GLU A 250 -26.63 -9.04 -20.89
N TRP A 251 -26.51 -7.95 -20.15
CA TRP A 251 -26.01 -7.90 -18.76
C TRP A 251 -27.14 -8.02 -17.73
N GLY A 252 -28.37 -8.13 -18.19
CA GLY A 252 -29.54 -8.38 -17.39
C GLY A 252 -29.85 -9.87 -17.15
N PRO A 253 -31.05 -10.19 -16.70
CA PRO A 253 -31.49 -11.57 -16.54
C PRO A 253 -31.52 -12.32 -17.89
N PRO A 254 -31.29 -13.65 -17.90
CA PRO A 254 -31.41 -14.45 -19.12
C PRO A 254 -32.78 -14.31 -19.74
N GLU A 255 -32.84 -14.28 -21.09
CA GLU A 255 -34.08 -14.16 -21.90
C GLU A 255 -35.14 -15.21 -21.54
N TRP A 256 -34.74 -16.43 -21.21
CA TRP A 256 -35.67 -17.49 -20.80
C TRP A 256 -36.30 -17.27 -19.42
N VAL A 257 -35.76 -16.39 -18.59
CA VAL A 257 -36.30 -15.99 -17.28
C VAL A 257 -37.32 -14.87 -17.46
N ASP A 258 -37.00 -13.92 -18.30
CA ASP A 258 -37.86 -12.79 -18.66
C ASP A 258 -37.84 -12.55 -20.15
N PRO A 259 -38.72 -13.23 -20.91
CA PRO A 259 -38.76 -13.13 -22.36
C PRO A 259 -39.12 -11.73 -22.88
N ASP A 260 -39.78 -10.94 -22.06
CA ASP A 260 -40.20 -9.58 -22.42
C ASP A 260 -39.18 -8.52 -21.87
N ASN A 261 -38.12 -8.99 -21.22
CA ASN A 261 -37.07 -8.17 -20.61
C ASN A 261 -37.62 -7.03 -19.69
N GLU A 262 -38.64 -7.39 -18.90
CA GLU A 262 -39.25 -6.44 -17.96
C GLU A 262 -38.45 -6.27 -16.66
N MET A 263 -37.52 -7.19 -16.36
CA MET A 263 -36.64 -7.06 -15.21
C MET A 263 -35.59 -6.00 -15.45
N PRO A 264 -35.24 -5.24 -14.41
CA PRO A 264 -34.12 -4.31 -14.50
C PRO A 264 -32.81 -5.08 -14.72
N ASN A 265 -31.99 -4.63 -15.66
CA ASN A 265 -30.64 -5.14 -15.89
C ASN A 265 -29.61 -4.55 -14.90
N TRP A 266 -30.06 -4.01 -13.81
CA TRP A 266 -29.26 -3.47 -12.72
C TRP A 266 -29.94 -3.71 -11.37
N ALA A 267 -29.16 -3.71 -10.30
CA ALA A 267 -29.62 -3.69 -8.93
C ALA A 267 -28.78 -2.68 -8.12
N PRO A 268 -29.38 -1.98 -7.13
CA PRO A 268 -28.60 -1.09 -6.28
C PRO A 268 -27.55 -1.87 -5.50
N THR A 269 -26.36 -1.29 -5.41
CA THR A 269 -25.29 -1.76 -4.53
C THR A 269 -25.06 -0.75 -3.42
N ARG A 270 -24.21 -1.10 -2.48
CA ARG A 270 -23.83 -0.16 -1.43
C ARG A 270 -22.97 1.01 -1.91
N TYR A 271 -22.45 0.96 -3.15
CA TYR A 271 -21.52 1.98 -3.64
C TYR A 271 -21.99 2.72 -4.87
N VAL A 272 -22.58 2.02 -5.83
CA VAL A 272 -23.13 2.62 -7.04
C VAL A 272 -24.62 2.35 -7.12
N GLU A 273 -25.36 3.29 -7.66
CA GLU A 273 -26.80 3.20 -7.71
C GLU A 273 -27.29 2.24 -8.80
N TRP A 274 -26.58 2.14 -9.89
CA TRP A 274 -26.92 1.32 -11.04
C TRP A 274 -25.83 0.28 -11.34
N THR A 275 -26.27 -0.95 -11.50
CA THR A 275 -25.41 -2.11 -11.70
C THR A 275 -26.22 -3.28 -12.25
N SER A 276 -25.56 -4.37 -12.64
CA SER A 276 -26.21 -5.58 -13.07
C SER A 276 -27.09 -6.19 -11.97
N TRP A 277 -28.24 -6.75 -12.33
CA TRP A 277 -29.09 -7.48 -11.40
C TRP A 277 -28.36 -8.64 -10.69
N ARG A 278 -27.33 -9.21 -11.30
CA ARG A 278 -26.51 -10.26 -10.71
C ARG A 278 -25.57 -9.76 -9.62
N ALA A 279 -25.28 -8.47 -9.61
CA ALA A 279 -24.42 -7.88 -8.60
C ALA A 279 -25.01 -7.97 -7.18
N ALA A 280 -26.31 -8.17 -7.06
CA ALA A 280 -26.98 -8.36 -5.78
C ALA A 280 -26.94 -9.79 -5.24
N ALA A 281 -26.26 -10.72 -5.90
CA ALA A 281 -26.17 -12.10 -5.43
C ALA A 281 -25.46 -12.21 -4.07
N GLN A 282 -26.06 -12.93 -3.13
CA GLN A 282 -25.52 -13.17 -1.79
C GLN A 282 -24.29 -14.07 -1.83
N GLN A 283 -23.11 -13.49 -1.91
CA GLN A 283 -21.89 -14.27 -2.03
C GLN A 283 -20.78 -13.83 -1.10
N TRP A 284 -21.03 -12.78 -0.35
CA TRP A 284 -20.17 -12.30 0.71
C TRP A 284 -20.42 -13.10 1.98
N GLY A 285 -19.77 -14.19 2.10
CA GLY A 285 -19.68 -14.96 3.32
C GLY A 285 -18.24 -15.17 3.68
N LEU A 286 -17.97 -15.68 4.87
CA LEU A 286 -16.63 -16.00 5.30
C LEU A 286 -15.93 -16.91 4.28
N SER A 287 -14.96 -16.39 3.57
CA SER A 287 -14.17 -17.10 2.56
C SER A 287 -14.96 -17.58 1.34
N SER A 288 -16.05 -16.90 1.00
CA SER A 288 -16.82 -17.20 -0.21
C SER A 288 -16.37 -16.30 -1.35
N ILE A 289 -16.05 -16.87 -2.48
CA ILE A 289 -15.60 -16.14 -3.67
C ILE A 289 -16.28 -16.63 -4.93
N ARG A 290 -16.31 -15.79 -5.94
CA ARG A 290 -16.63 -16.18 -7.30
C ARG A 290 -15.37 -16.54 -8.08
N GLN A 291 -15.55 -17.18 -9.23
CA GLN A 291 -14.44 -17.60 -10.09
C GLN A 291 -13.56 -16.43 -10.58
N ALA A 292 -14.12 -15.24 -10.67
CA ALA A 292 -13.38 -14.03 -11.04
C ALA A 292 -12.75 -13.32 -9.82
N GLU A 293 -13.05 -13.75 -8.61
CA GLU A 293 -12.42 -13.21 -7.42
C GLU A 293 -11.03 -13.79 -7.23
N SER A 294 -10.14 -12.95 -6.77
CA SER A 294 -8.73 -13.23 -6.64
C SER A 294 -8.35 -13.82 -5.30
N SER A 295 -7.09 -14.20 -5.15
CA SER A 295 -6.52 -14.56 -3.85
C SER A 295 -6.57 -13.41 -2.85
N GLY A 296 -6.57 -12.17 -3.33
CA GLY A 296 -6.73 -10.98 -2.49
C GLY A 296 -8.02 -10.97 -1.71
N THR A 297 -9.16 -11.28 -2.36
CA THR A 297 -10.43 -11.41 -1.67
C THR A 297 -10.39 -12.52 -0.62
N ILE A 298 -9.84 -13.68 -0.95
CA ILE A 298 -9.73 -14.80 0.00
C ILE A 298 -8.89 -14.43 1.22
N THR A 299 -7.74 -13.84 1.02
CA THR A 299 -6.83 -13.45 2.10
C THR A 299 -7.43 -12.35 2.96
N HIS A 300 -8.17 -11.41 2.36
CA HIS A 300 -8.94 -10.38 3.07
C HIS A 300 -10.00 -11.00 3.99
N GLU A 301 -10.84 -11.89 3.46
CA GLU A 301 -11.85 -12.60 4.26
C GLU A 301 -11.23 -13.48 5.35
N MET A 302 -10.09 -14.12 5.08
CA MET A 302 -9.34 -14.84 6.09
C MET A 302 -8.82 -13.92 7.21
N GLY A 303 -8.44 -12.68 6.89
CA GLY A 303 -8.09 -11.64 7.86
C GLY A 303 -9.22 -11.36 8.85
N HIS A 304 -10.45 -11.24 8.36
CA HIS A 304 -11.64 -11.12 9.21
C HIS A 304 -11.85 -12.36 10.07
N PHE A 305 -11.79 -13.50 9.44
CA PHE A 305 -12.15 -14.75 10.08
C PHE A 305 -11.17 -15.17 11.19
N PHE A 306 -9.86 -15.12 10.92
CA PHE A 306 -8.85 -15.61 11.85
C PHE A 306 -8.46 -14.59 12.89
N PHE A 307 -8.32 -13.34 12.48
CA PHE A 307 -7.73 -12.30 13.30
C PHE A 307 -8.74 -11.28 13.79
N ARG A 308 -9.98 -11.36 13.28
CA ARG A 308 -11.06 -10.42 13.60
C ARG A 308 -10.69 -8.97 13.31
N ILE A 309 -9.83 -8.76 12.31
CA ILE A 309 -9.55 -7.45 11.79
C ILE A 309 -10.78 -7.00 11.01
N GLY A 310 -11.24 -5.76 11.19
CA GLY A 310 -12.35 -5.18 10.44
C GLY A 310 -11.91 -4.73 9.05
N ASP A 311 -12.87 -4.31 8.23
CA ASP A 311 -12.59 -3.56 7.02
C ASP A 311 -12.08 -2.17 7.38
N ASN A 312 -10.93 -1.78 6.84
CA ASN A 312 -10.51 -0.38 6.86
C ASN A 312 -11.09 0.42 5.70
N ASN A 313 -11.99 -0.16 5.02
CA ASN A 313 -12.59 0.23 3.77
C ASN A 313 -13.62 1.36 4.00
N ASN A 314 -13.16 2.55 4.34
CA ASN A 314 -14.01 3.72 4.41
C ASN A 314 -14.37 4.15 2.99
N ASN A 315 -15.54 3.80 2.56
CA ASN A 315 -15.99 4.13 1.23
C ASN A 315 -16.52 5.56 1.18
N PRO A 316 -15.99 6.42 0.31
CA PRO A 316 -16.49 7.79 0.15
C PRO A 316 -17.95 7.89 -0.32
N PHE A 317 -18.52 6.78 -0.80
CA PHE A 317 -19.90 6.71 -1.27
C PHE A 317 -20.87 6.10 -0.26
N THR A 318 -20.49 5.90 1.01
CA THR A 318 -21.29 5.15 2.00
C THR A 318 -22.57 5.82 2.45
N ASP A 319 -22.70 7.11 2.33
CA ASP A 319 -23.88 7.84 2.85
C ASP A 319 -25.14 7.69 1.99
N ARG A 320 -25.15 6.76 1.03
CA ARG A 320 -26.28 6.54 0.11
C ARG A 320 -26.69 7.79 -0.66
N GLN A 321 -25.92 8.85 -0.57
CA GLN A 321 -26.05 10.05 -1.39
C GLN A 321 -25.03 9.92 -2.50
N ASN A 322 -25.48 9.77 -3.69
CA ASN A 322 -24.63 9.62 -4.86
C ASN A 322 -24.56 10.91 -5.68
N PRO A 323 -23.38 11.46 -5.93
CA PRO A 323 -22.14 11.24 -5.18
C PRO A 323 -22.21 11.95 -3.83
N PRO A 324 -21.56 11.47 -2.77
CA PRO A 324 -21.41 12.23 -1.54
C PRO A 324 -20.65 13.52 -1.83
N GLN A 325 -21.06 14.59 -1.20
CA GLN A 325 -20.42 15.89 -1.35
C GLN A 325 -20.19 16.48 0.05
N PRO A 326 -18.95 16.82 0.40
CA PRO A 326 -17.70 16.57 -0.32
C PRO A 326 -17.29 15.09 -0.29
N PHE A 327 -16.41 14.69 -1.20
CA PHE A 327 -15.81 13.37 -1.14
C PHE A 327 -14.93 13.24 0.10
N HIS A 328 -14.84 12.02 0.64
CA HIS A 328 -13.92 11.69 1.71
C HIS A 328 -12.75 10.90 1.16
N ARG A 329 -11.55 11.19 1.64
CA ARG A 329 -10.37 10.39 1.37
C ARG A 329 -10.52 9.00 2.01
N VAL A 330 -10.01 7.98 1.35
CA VAL A 330 -9.91 6.62 1.91
C VAL A 330 -8.86 6.55 3.02
N GLY A 331 -8.89 5.50 3.85
CA GLY A 331 -8.04 5.38 5.03
C GLY A 331 -6.61 4.98 4.71
N SER A 332 -6.41 3.78 4.15
CA SER A 332 -5.10 3.19 3.86
C SER A 332 -4.93 2.75 2.40
N ALA A 333 -6.02 2.57 1.69
CA ALA A 333 -6.08 2.29 0.24
C ALA A 333 -5.08 1.18 -0.21
N PRO A 334 -4.14 1.40 -1.15
CA PRO A 334 -3.31 0.33 -1.68
C PRO A 334 -2.31 -0.24 -0.67
N TRP A 335 -2.10 0.42 0.47
CA TRP A 335 -1.05 0.08 1.42
C TRP A 335 -1.43 -1.03 2.41
N ASP A 336 -2.72 -1.41 2.46
CA ASP A 336 -3.22 -2.42 3.40
C ASP A 336 -4.14 -3.44 2.74
N MET A 337 -3.87 -4.72 2.97
CA MET A 337 -4.73 -5.82 2.52
C MET A 337 -6.16 -5.72 3.09
N MET A 338 -6.34 -5.13 4.27
CA MET A 338 -7.68 -4.94 4.87
C MET A 338 -8.41 -3.68 4.37
N ASP A 339 -7.91 -3.07 3.31
CA ASP A 339 -8.50 -2.00 2.53
C ASP A 339 -8.42 -2.35 1.03
N ARG A 340 -8.25 -1.39 0.16
CA ARG A 340 -8.15 -1.57 -1.30
C ARG A 340 -6.89 -2.30 -1.75
N GLY A 341 -5.86 -2.38 -0.90
CA GLY A 341 -4.69 -3.22 -1.14
C GLY A 341 -5.00 -4.70 -1.35
N SER A 342 -6.20 -5.18 -0.95
CA SER A 342 -6.69 -6.53 -1.30
C SER A 342 -6.81 -6.76 -2.80
N PHE A 343 -6.86 -5.70 -3.60
CA PHE A 343 -7.02 -5.75 -5.04
C PHE A 343 -5.76 -5.33 -5.81
N ASN A 344 -4.63 -5.20 -5.14
CA ASN A 344 -3.36 -4.94 -5.80
C ASN A 344 -2.99 -6.09 -6.75
N GLY A 345 -2.11 -5.80 -7.67
CA GLY A 345 -1.64 -6.72 -8.70
C GLY A 345 -1.60 -6.06 -10.06
N PRO A 346 -1.04 -6.74 -11.07
CA PRO A 346 -0.88 -6.20 -12.41
C PRO A 346 -2.21 -5.77 -13.01
N GLY A 347 -2.25 -4.56 -13.57
CA GLY A 347 -3.45 -3.98 -14.17
C GLY A 347 -4.44 -3.39 -13.16
N GLY A 348 -4.11 -3.42 -11.86
CA GLY A 348 -4.91 -2.79 -10.81
C GLY A 348 -6.30 -3.40 -10.61
N HIS A 349 -7.13 -2.72 -9.87
CA HIS A 349 -8.46 -3.19 -9.44
C HIS A 349 -9.38 -3.57 -10.59
N HIS A 350 -9.31 -2.88 -11.71
CA HIS A 350 -10.19 -3.10 -12.86
C HIS A 350 -9.90 -4.40 -13.61
N MET A 351 -8.82 -5.11 -13.29
CA MET A 351 -8.47 -6.38 -13.94
C MET A 351 -8.87 -7.62 -13.13
N ARG A 352 -9.54 -7.45 -11.99
CA ARG A 352 -9.96 -8.55 -11.12
C ARG A 352 -11.09 -9.42 -11.67
N TRP A 353 -11.70 -9.05 -12.79
CA TRP A 353 -12.76 -9.81 -13.47
C TRP A 353 -12.23 -10.91 -14.40
N VAL A 354 -10.92 -11.06 -14.55
CA VAL A 354 -10.29 -12.10 -15.39
C VAL A 354 -10.51 -13.50 -14.79
N VAL A 355 -10.87 -14.48 -15.61
CA VAL A 355 -11.10 -15.87 -15.17
C VAL A 355 -10.20 -16.85 -15.95
N PRO A 356 -9.32 -17.61 -15.30
CA PRO A 356 -8.99 -17.57 -13.88
C PRO A 356 -8.30 -16.25 -13.50
N PRO A 357 -8.52 -15.75 -12.28
CA PRO A 357 -8.01 -14.45 -11.86
C PRO A 357 -6.50 -14.52 -11.61
N ASN A 358 -5.71 -13.88 -12.45
CA ASN A 358 -4.25 -13.78 -12.30
C ASN A 358 -3.73 -12.37 -12.62
N MET A 359 -4.59 -11.39 -12.49
CA MET A 359 -4.33 -9.97 -12.70
C MET A 359 -4.75 -9.21 -11.43
N GLY A 360 -5.18 -7.99 -11.53
CA GLY A 360 -5.57 -7.14 -10.39
C GLY A 360 -6.33 -7.88 -9.29
N GLY A 361 -5.88 -7.70 -8.07
CA GLY A 361 -6.37 -8.43 -6.90
C GLY A 361 -5.77 -9.82 -6.71
N TRP A 362 -4.88 -10.29 -7.59
CA TRP A 362 -4.21 -11.57 -7.41
C TRP A 362 -3.01 -11.50 -6.46
N SER A 363 -2.36 -10.35 -6.37
CA SER A 363 -1.25 -10.10 -5.45
C SER A 363 -1.64 -8.96 -4.50
N PRO A 364 -2.41 -9.26 -3.45
CA PRO A 364 -2.79 -8.23 -2.48
C PRO A 364 -1.56 -7.67 -1.78
N SER A 365 -1.61 -6.42 -1.32
CA SER A 365 -0.56 -5.86 -0.49
C SER A 365 -0.40 -6.63 0.82
N GLY A 366 0.74 -6.46 1.47
CA GLY A 366 0.94 -6.91 2.84
C GLY A 366 -0.04 -6.23 3.80
N LEU A 367 -0.20 -6.84 4.98
CA LEU A 367 -0.89 -6.21 6.10
C LEU A 367 -0.05 -5.04 6.64
N MET A 368 -0.68 -3.90 6.87
CA MET A 368 -0.03 -2.83 7.64
C MET A 368 0.36 -3.32 9.04
N VAL A 369 1.42 -2.73 9.58
CA VAL A 369 1.99 -3.12 10.88
C VAL A 369 0.94 -3.10 12.00
N ARG A 370 0.02 -2.14 12.02
CA ARG A 370 -1.09 -2.13 12.98
C ARG A 370 -1.86 -3.45 12.94
N ASN A 371 -2.15 -3.97 11.75
CA ASN A 371 -2.90 -5.20 11.56
C ASN A 371 -2.06 -6.44 11.92
N LYS A 372 -0.76 -6.45 11.60
CA LYS A 372 0.17 -7.51 12.03
C LYS A 372 0.30 -7.57 13.56
N ILE A 373 0.32 -6.41 14.24
CA ILE A 373 0.32 -6.34 15.72
C ILE A 373 -1.01 -6.87 16.28
N HIS A 374 -2.15 -6.44 15.72
CA HIS A 374 -3.49 -6.90 16.14
C HIS A 374 -3.64 -8.41 15.96
N ALA A 375 -3.19 -8.94 14.84
CA ALA A 375 -3.18 -10.37 14.52
C ALA A 375 -2.21 -11.19 15.39
N GLY A 376 -1.24 -10.55 16.05
CA GLY A 376 -0.21 -11.21 16.84
C GLY A 376 0.81 -11.99 16.00
N ILE A 377 0.93 -11.68 14.71
CA ILE A 377 1.87 -12.35 13.79
C ILE A 377 3.22 -11.64 13.69
N LEU A 378 3.30 -10.36 14.08
CA LEU A 378 4.54 -9.63 14.16
C LEU A 378 5.17 -9.80 15.55
N PRO A 379 6.44 -10.25 15.65
CA PRO A 379 7.14 -10.33 16.93
C PRO A 379 7.21 -8.97 17.63
N LYS A 380 6.93 -8.95 18.93
CA LYS A 380 6.89 -7.70 19.71
C LYS A 380 8.26 -7.03 19.81
N GLU A 381 9.31 -7.84 19.82
CA GLU A 381 10.71 -7.41 19.82
C GLU A 381 11.08 -6.62 18.55
N ASN A 382 10.40 -6.86 17.44
CA ASN A 382 10.61 -6.12 16.20
C ASN A 382 9.77 -4.84 16.09
N VAL A 383 9.04 -4.45 17.14
CA VAL A 383 8.27 -3.20 17.19
C VAL A 383 8.85 -2.31 18.27
N LEU A 384 9.41 -1.17 17.86
CA LEU A 384 9.84 -0.15 18.79
C LEU A 384 8.63 0.65 19.28
N ASP A 385 8.07 0.24 20.43
CA ASP A 385 6.82 0.80 21.00
C ASP A 385 7.14 1.89 22.03
N VAL A 386 7.05 3.15 21.63
CA VAL A 386 7.39 4.33 22.43
C VAL A 386 6.14 5.10 22.84
N ASN A 387 6.27 5.89 23.90
CA ASN A 387 5.18 6.64 24.52
C ASN A 387 5.40 8.14 24.30
N ARG A 388 4.39 8.85 23.81
CA ARG A 388 4.45 10.30 23.51
C ARG A 388 4.91 11.13 24.70
N GLU A 389 4.33 10.90 25.88
CA GLU A 389 4.68 11.68 27.07
C GLU A 389 6.12 11.40 27.52
N ALA A 390 6.57 10.15 27.37
CA ALA A 390 7.96 9.80 27.71
C ALA A 390 8.97 10.46 26.75
N LEU A 391 8.66 10.62 25.48
CA LEU A 391 9.54 11.30 24.51
C LEU A 391 9.91 12.73 24.94
N ALA A 392 9.00 13.45 25.63
CA ALA A 392 9.30 14.78 26.16
C ALA A 392 10.37 14.76 27.28
N GLU A 393 10.48 13.65 27.99
CA GLU A 393 11.39 13.48 29.11
C GLU A 393 12.69 12.75 28.75
N THR A 394 12.63 11.89 27.70
CA THR A 394 13.76 11.05 27.30
C THR A 394 14.52 11.57 26.09
N GLY A 395 13.87 12.34 25.23
CA GLY A 395 14.45 12.90 24.01
C GLY A 395 14.01 12.17 22.74
N VAL A 396 14.69 12.51 21.63
CA VAL A 396 14.43 11.93 20.31
C VAL A 396 14.83 10.45 20.27
N VAL A 397 13.97 9.63 19.69
CA VAL A 397 14.26 8.22 19.39
C VAL A 397 14.66 8.12 17.93
N VAL A 398 15.79 7.47 17.66
CA VAL A 398 16.29 7.20 16.30
C VAL A 398 16.50 5.70 16.13
N ASP A 399 15.98 5.13 15.06
CA ASP A 399 16.17 3.71 14.74
C ASP A 399 16.19 3.46 13.25
N THR A 400 16.80 2.34 12.84
CA THR A 400 16.75 1.82 11.47
C THR A 400 15.62 0.81 11.39
N VAL A 401 14.69 1.03 10.45
CA VAL A 401 13.51 0.21 10.23
C VAL A 401 13.63 -0.49 8.87
N THR A 402 13.55 -1.82 8.88
CA THR A 402 13.62 -2.65 7.68
C THR A 402 12.22 -2.83 7.06
N ALA A 403 12.19 -2.98 5.75
CA ALA A 403 10.96 -3.23 4.99
C ALA A 403 10.06 -4.31 5.63
N ARG A 404 8.77 -4.02 5.74
CA ARG A 404 7.78 -4.81 6.51
C ARG A 404 7.57 -6.24 6.00
N ALA A 405 7.93 -6.50 4.72
CA ALA A 405 7.86 -7.82 4.10
C ALA A 405 9.01 -8.72 4.54
N VAL A 406 10.13 -8.15 5.02
CA VAL A 406 11.36 -8.87 5.35
C VAL A 406 11.48 -9.09 6.86
N ASP A 407 12.06 -10.20 7.25
CA ASP A 407 12.41 -10.46 8.65
C ASP A 407 13.74 -9.78 9.00
N PRO A 408 13.74 -8.72 9.84
CA PRO A 408 14.98 -8.03 10.21
C PRO A 408 15.82 -8.82 11.23
N GLY A 409 15.39 -10.02 11.60
CA GLY A 409 15.97 -10.79 12.69
C GLY A 409 15.57 -10.29 14.10
N PRO A 410 16.01 -10.97 15.14
CA PRO A 410 15.53 -10.72 16.51
C PRO A 410 15.96 -9.38 17.11
N GLU A 411 17.02 -8.76 16.61
CA GLU A 411 17.54 -7.48 17.06
C GLU A 411 17.10 -6.31 16.15
N GLY A 412 16.50 -6.59 15.00
CA GLY A 412 16.07 -5.59 14.01
C GLY A 412 14.67 -5.06 14.28
N THR A 413 14.38 -3.89 13.70
CA THR A 413 13.11 -3.19 13.86
C THR A 413 12.33 -3.23 12.53
N SER A 414 11.06 -3.65 12.60
CA SER A 414 10.12 -3.62 11.46
C SER A 414 9.20 -2.41 11.48
N ALA A 415 9.04 -1.76 12.61
CA ALA A 415 8.21 -0.58 12.75
C ALA A 415 8.48 0.20 14.03
N VAL A 416 8.23 1.50 13.99
CA VAL A 416 8.11 2.35 15.17
C VAL A 416 6.62 2.56 15.44
N LYS A 417 6.20 2.30 16.69
CA LYS A 417 4.86 2.58 17.19
C LYS A 417 4.93 3.67 18.25
N VAL A 418 4.18 4.76 18.07
CA VAL A 418 4.13 5.88 19.00
C VAL A 418 2.76 5.95 19.65
N ARG A 419 2.67 5.60 20.94
CA ARG A 419 1.42 5.67 21.71
C ARG A 419 1.07 7.11 22.04
N LEU A 420 -0.19 7.44 21.84
CA LEU A 420 -0.76 8.74 22.25
C LEU A 420 -1.22 8.67 23.71
N ASP A 421 -0.32 8.39 24.62
CA ASP A 421 -0.63 8.32 26.06
C ASP A 421 -0.85 9.71 26.66
N GLY A 422 -1.25 9.74 27.92
CA GLY A 422 -1.45 10.96 28.70
C GLY A 422 -2.84 11.09 29.30
N GLU A 423 -3.07 12.15 30.05
CA GLU A 423 -4.37 12.41 30.65
C GLU A 423 -5.37 12.93 29.60
N GLY A 424 -6.59 12.42 29.67
CA GLY A 424 -7.69 12.85 28.81
C GLY A 424 -7.84 12.05 27.53
N ARG A 425 -8.16 12.72 26.42
CA ARG A 425 -8.31 12.11 25.10
C ARG A 425 -6.92 11.76 24.53
N PRO A 426 -6.67 10.51 24.10
CA PRO A 426 -5.36 10.12 23.55
C PRO A 426 -4.94 10.99 22.36
N ASP A 427 -5.78 11.07 21.36
CA ASP A 427 -5.60 11.96 20.22
C ASP A 427 -6.11 13.36 20.53
N ARG A 428 -5.24 14.35 20.47
CA ARG A 428 -5.50 15.76 20.76
C ARG A 428 -5.94 16.56 19.52
N THR A 429 -6.00 15.90 18.34
CA THR A 429 -6.45 16.56 17.10
C THR A 429 -7.85 17.16 17.31
N PRO A 430 -8.09 18.41 16.91
CA PRO A 430 -9.40 19.03 16.96
C PRO A 430 -10.45 18.21 16.22
N ASP A 431 -11.67 18.26 16.71
CA ASP A 431 -12.79 17.62 16.03
C ASP A 431 -12.97 18.24 14.63
N CYS A 432 -13.14 17.41 13.64
CA CYS A 432 -13.43 17.78 12.27
C CYS A 432 -14.83 17.28 11.85
N ASP A 433 -15.36 17.85 10.79
CA ASP A 433 -16.65 17.44 10.23
C ASP A 433 -16.41 16.73 8.89
N ILE A 434 -16.61 15.43 8.88
CA ILE A 434 -16.50 14.55 7.71
C ILE A 434 -17.38 15.03 6.52
N ASN A 435 -18.44 15.81 6.76
CA ASN A 435 -19.28 16.33 5.69
C ASN A 435 -18.72 17.58 5.01
N THR A 436 -17.69 18.19 5.58
CA THR A 436 -17.11 19.45 5.07
C THR A 436 -15.59 19.37 4.83
N ASP A 437 -14.93 18.39 5.43
CA ASP A 437 -13.50 18.19 5.35
C ASP A 437 -13.16 16.81 4.78
N PRO A 438 -12.67 16.70 3.56
CA PRO A 438 -12.33 15.42 2.92
C PRO A 438 -11.17 14.68 3.61
N PHE A 439 -10.35 15.38 4.39
CA PHE A 439 -9.26 14.80 5.17
C PHE A 439 -9.65 14.42 6.59
N CYS A 440 -10.92 14.59 6.96
CA CYS A 440 -11.37 14.28 8.29
C CYS A 440 -11.31 12.77 8.58
N HIS A 441 -10.38 12.35 9.42
CA HIS A 441 -10.26 10.97 9.88
C HIS A 441 -11.19 10.61 11.04
N GLY A 442 -12.16 11.50 11.35
CA GLY A 442 -13.05 11.35 12.51
C GLY A 442 -12.37 11.67 13.84
N ASN A 443 -13.17 11.64 14.91
CA ASN A 443 -12.83 12.34 16.14
C ASN A 443 -12.57 11.44 17.36
N THR A 444 -12.63 10.11 17.21
CA THR A 444 -12.56 9.21 18.37
C THR A 444 -11.76 7.93 18.09
N GLY A 445 -11.15 7.41 19.13
CA GLY A 445 -10.53 6.09 19.12
C GLY A 445 -9.09 6.03 18.61
N TRP A 446 -8.56 7.11 18.05
CA TRP A 446 -7.15 7.17 17.63
C TRP A 446 -6.24 7.19 18.85
N ASP A 447 -5.29 6.27 18.93
CA ASP A 447 -4.50 6.06 20.15
C ASP A 447 -3.00 5.82 19.89
N HIS A 448 -2.58 5.68 18.62
CA HIS A 448 -1.16 5.56 18.30
C HIS A 448 -0.86 5.89 16.83
N TYR A 449 0.41 6.16 16.55
CA TYR A 449 0.99 6.19 15.22
C TYR A 449 1.82 4.95 14.95
N THR A 450 1.99 4.58 13.69
CA THR A 450 3.01 3.66 13.20
C THR A 450 3.82 4.33 12.10
N MET A 451 5.13 4.04 12.06
CA MET A 451 6.00 4.26 10.90
C MET A 451 6.47 2.90 10.45
N GLU A 452 6.28 2.59 9.20
CA GLU A 452 6.69 1.31 8.58
C GLU A 452 7.30 1.56 7.22
N VAL A 453 8.23 0.71 6.82
CA VAL A 453 8.87 0.77 5.51
C VAL A 453 8.17 -0.21 4.58
N VAL A 454 7.74 0.28 3.43
CA VAL A 454 7.26 -0.54 2.32
C VAL A 454 8.36 -0.60 1.27
N ASP A 455 8.67 -1.80 0.79
CA ASP A 455 9.51 -2.03 -0.36
C ASP A 455 8.72 -2.84 -1.38
N GLN A 456 8.87 -2.54 -2.68
CA GLN A 456 8.20 -3.28 -3.75
C GLN A 456 8.80 -4.68 -3.88
N MET A 457 8.54 -5.54 -2.88
CA MET A 457 9.09 -6.88 -2.71
C MET A 457 8.06 -7.81 -2.06
N GLY A 458 8.02 -9.07 -2.43
CA GLY A 458 7.00 -10.02 -2.00
C GLY A 458 5.60 -9.55 -2.41
N PHE A 459 4.62 -9.72 -1.57
CA PHE A 459 3.25 -9.24 -1.82
C PHE A 459 3.12 -7.71 -1.83
N ASP A 460 4.13 -6.98 -1.39
CA ASP A 460 4.20 -5.53 -1.57
C ASP A 460 4.76 -5.09 -2.95
N SER A 461 5.15 -6.02 -3.84
CA SER A 461 5.70 -5.72 -5.18
C SER A 461 4.81 -4.80 -6.02
N PHE A 462 3.50 -4.88 -5.83
CA PHE A 462 2.53 -4.06 -6.58
C PHE A 462 1.95 -2.91 -5.75
N ASN A 463 2.58 -2.57 -4.63
CA ASN A 463 2.31 -1.28 -4.02
C ASN A 463 2.80 -0.15 -4.95
N PRO A 464 2.15 1.01 -4.91
CA PRO A 464 2.48 2.08 -5.85
C PRO A 464 3.93 2.53 -5.80
N ASP A 465 4.54 2.50 -4.61
CA ASP A 465 5.89 3.00 -4.36
C ASP A 465 6.60 2.19 -3.26
N SER A 466 7.90 2.40 -3.13
CA SER A 466 8.71 2.03 -1.97
C SER A 466 8.98 3.29 -1.15
N GLY A 467 8.87 3.21 0.18
CA GLY A 467 9.09 4.38 1.04
C GLY A 467 8.56 4.15 2.45
N VAL A 468 8.42 5.23 3.21
CA VAL A 468 7.96 5.18 4.59
C VAL A 468 6.48 5.54 4.67
N ILE A 469 5.67 4.66 5.22
CA ILE A 469 4.27 4.91 5.51
C ILE A 469 4.12 5.32 6.97
N ILE A 470 3.64 6.53 7.20
CA ILE A 470 3.23 7.03 8.51
C ILE A 470 1.71 6.88 8.59
N ALA A 471 1.21 6.22 9.62
CA ALA A 471 -0.22 6.04 9.79
C ALA A 471 -0.67 6.34 11.22
N LYS A 472 -1.82 6.98 11.35
CA LYS A 472 -2.57 7.16 12.59
C LYS A 472 -3.52 5.99 12.75
N ASN A 473 -3.56 5.38 13.94
CA ASN A 473 -4.21 4.10 14.13
C ASN A 473 -5.08 4.03 15.37
N LYS A 474 -6.02 3.09 15.37
CA LYS A 474 -6.82 2.68 16.52
C LYS A 474 -6.46 1.25 16.94
N THR A 475 -6.19 1.04 18.21
CA THR A 475 -6.03 -0.32 18.75
C THR A 475 -7.36 -1.09 18.68
N ASN A 476 -8.44 -0.44 19.06
CA ASN A 476 -9.79 -1.01 19.00
C ASN A 476 -10.52 -0.45 17.78
N GLU A 477 -11.08 -1.34 16.97
CA GLU A 477 -11.91 -0.97 15.85
C GLU A 477 -13.24 -0.47 16.35
N ASP A 478 -13.48 0.82 16.22
CA ASP A 478 -14.75 1.44 16.57
C ASP A 478 -15.69 1.38 15.36
N ARG A 479 -16.70 0.54 15.45
CA ARG A 479 -17.76 0.44 14.42
C ARG A 479 -18.73 1.60 14.43
N ASN A 480 -18.62 2.52 15.38
CA ASN A 480 -19.44 3.75 15.45
C ASN A 480 -18.79 4.92 14.71
N ASN A 481 -18.39 4.71 13.66
CA ASN A 481 -17.95 5.33 12.45
C ASN A 481 -18.00 6.86 12.33
N THR A 482 -16.86 7.47 12.56
CA THR A 482 -16.70 8.92 12.39
C THR A 482 -15.93 9.30 11.11
N CYS A 483 -15.39 8.35 10.36
CA CYS A 483 -14.69 8.59 9.10
C CYS A 483 -15.30 7.85 7.91
N GLY A 484 -16.59 7.73 7.87
CA GLY A 484 -17.33 7.06 6.80
C GLY A 484 -17.73 5.64 7.18
N TYR A 485 -16.91 4.62 7.00
CA TYR A 485 -17.27 3.24 7.30
C TYR A 485 -16.22 2.59 8.16
N ASN A 486 -15.76 1.91 8.78
CA ASN A 486 -14.73 1.36 9.65
C ASN A 486 -13.34 1.94 9.33
N CYS A 487 -12.93 2.95 10.04
CA CYS A 487 -11.64 3.58 9.84
C CYS A 487 -10.78 3.37 11.10
N PHE A 488 -9.75 2.58 10.97
CA PHE A 488 -8.82 2.28 12.08
C PHE A 488 -7.34 2.38 11.67
N ASN A 489 -7.03 2.42 10.38
CA ASN A 489 -5.77 2.84 9.81
C ASN A 489 -6.01 4.09 8.95
N TRP A 490 -5.27 5.15 9.19
CA TRP A 490 -5.31 6.37 8.41
C TRP A 490 -3.89 6.75 8.02
N VAL A 491 -3.55 6.52 6.78
CA VAL A 491 -2.24 6.88 6.22
C VAL A 491 -2.13 8.40 6.18
N ILE A 492 -1.04 8.94 6.67
CA ILE A 492 -0.67 10.33 6.48
C ILE A 492 -0.09 10.46 5.08
N ASP A 493 -0.68 11.33 4.31
CA ASP A 493 -0.33 11.54 2.93
C ASP A 493 0.83 12.53 2.83
N ALA A 494 1.93 12.12 2.20
CA ALA A 494 3.08 12.98 1.98
C ALA A 494 2.83 14.03 0.88
N ASN A 495 1.86 13.80 0.00
CA ASN A 495 1.51 14.67 -1.13
C ASN A 495 0.01 15.00 -1.17
N PRO A 496 -0.56 15.68 -0.18
CA PRO A 496 -2.02 15.85 -0.06
C PRO A 496 -2.63 16.83 -1.08
N ASP A 497 -1.83 17.53 -1.87
CA ASP A 497 -2.30 18.58 -2.78
C ASP A 497 -3.01 18.05 -4.03
N ASP A 498 -2.89 16.75 -4.33
CA ASP A 498 -3.51 16.11 -5.47
C ASP A 498 -5.00 15.82 -5.28
N ILE A 499 -5.54 15.96 -4.09
CA ILE A 499 -6.92 15.61 -3.71
C ILE A 499 -8.01 16.27 -4.56
N GLY A 500 -7.68 17.31 -5.26
CA GLY A 500 -8.59 18.04 -6.17
C GLY A 500 -8.41 17.71 -7.65
N LEU A 501 -7.53 16.76 -8.00
CA LEU A 501 -7.24 16.46 -9.41
C LEU A 501 -8.38 15.66 -10.05
N VAL A 502 -8.61 15.95 -11.35
CA VAL A 502 -9.58 15.23 -12.17
C VAL A 502 -8.89 14.01 -12.78
N ASP A 503 -9.38 12.82 -12.44
CA ASP A 503 -8.79 11.56 -12.94
C ASP A 503 -9.16 11.26 -14.38
N TYR A 504 -10.43 11.46 -14.75
CA TYR A 504 -10.90 11.20 -16.09
C TYR A 504 -12.17 11.98 -16.41
N TYR A 505 -12.55 12.00 -17.68
CA TYR A 505 -13.80 12.57 -18.15
C TYR A 505 -14.71 11.48 -18.71
N ARG A 506 -15.97 11.50 -18.32
CA ARG A 506 -17.00 10.65 -18.90
C ARG A 506 -17.19 10.99 -20.40
N PRO A 507 -17.82 10.11 -21.18
CA PRO A 507 -18.07 10.35 -22.61
C PRO A 507 -18.84 11.65 -22.90
N ASP A 508 -19.67 12.12 -21.98
CA ASP A 508 -20.41 13.38 -22.07
C ASP A 508 -19.59 14.63 -21.69
N GLY A 509 -18.33 14.45 -21.29
CA GLY A 509 -17.45 15.51 -20.85
C GLY A 509 -17.54 15.89 -19.36
N THR A 510 -18.31 15.15 -18.57
CA THR A 510 -18.38 15.37 -17.11
C THR A 510 -17.06 14.94 -16.46
N PRO A 511 -16.41 15.80 -15.66
CA PRO A 511 -15.21 15.43 -14.93
C PRO A 511 -15.55 14.48 -13.77
N VAL A 512 -14.72 13.48 -13.55
CA VAL A 512 -14.80 12.59 -12.40
C VAL A 512 -13.51 12.69 -11.61
N MET A 513 -13.65 13.03 -10.34
CA MET A 513 -12.56 13.16 -9.38
C MET A 513 -12.48 11.87 -8.58
N ALA A 514 -11.99 10.81 -9.21
CA ALA A 514 -11.88 9.49 -8.59
C ALA A 514 -10.73 9.42 -7.59
N THR A 515 -9.74 10.32 -7.70
CA THR A 515 -8.56 10.38 -6.83
C THR A 515 -8.91 10.42 -5.36
N ILE A 516 -9.92 11.20 -5.01
CA ILE A 516 -10.40 11.29 -3.61
C ILE A 516 -11.34 10.13 -3.23
N ALA A 517 -12.08 9.62 -4.22
CA ALA A 517 -13.08 8.58 -4.03
C ALA A 517 -12.49 7.18 -4.11
N ASP A 518 -11.47 6.99 -4.88
CA ASP A 518 -10.75 5.73 -5.00
C ASP A 518 -9.39 5.81 -4.27
N HIS A 519 -8.66 4.73 -4.36
CA HIS A 519 -7.40 4.52 -3.66
C HIS A 519 -6.21 5.22 -4.31
N ARG A 520 -6.29 5.69 -5.54
CA ARG A 520 -5.16 6.27 -6.27
C ARG A 520 -4.66 7.58 -5.67
N GLN A 521 -5.51 8.27 -4.93
CA GLN A 521 -5.14 9.48 -4.19
C GLN A 521 -3.98 9.22 -3.20
N LEU A 522 -3.83 7.98 -2.71
CA LEU A 522 -2.75 7.60 -1.80
C LEU A 522 -1.58 6.89 -2.49
N ASN A 523 -1.49 6.88 -3.81
CA ASN A 523 -0.38 6.23 -4.49
C ASN A 523 0.97 6.90 -4.20
N ASP A 524 0.99 8.19 -3.97
CA ASP A 524 2.17 9.01 -3.65
C ASP A 524 2.26 9.43 -2.17
N ALA A 525 1.56 8.69 -1.30
CA ALA A 525 1.52 8.98 0.13
C ALA A 525 2.80 8.61 0.89
N ALA A 526 3.73 7.87 0.28
CA ALA A 526 4.97 7.47 0.93
C ALA A 526 5.91 8.67 1.14
N PHE A 527 6.50 8.74 2.34
CA PHE A 527 7.55 9.70 2.68
C PHE A 527 8.90 9.19 2.20
N HIS A 528 9.73 10.10 1.67
CA HIS A 528 11.05 9.83 1.14
C HIS A 528 12.12 10.67 1.80
N ALA A 529 13.34 10.11 1.96
CA ALA A 529 14.45 10.83 2.56
C ALA A 529 15.05 11.86 1.60
N GLY A 530 15.55 12.95 2.17
CA GLY A 530 16.31 13.96 1.46
C GLY A 530 15.48 15.00 0.72
N LEU A 531 16.19 15.88 0.01
CA LEU A 531 15.60 17.01 -0.71
C LEU A 531 15.29 16.65 -2.16
N ASN A 532 14.26 17.31 -2.73
CA ASN A 532 13.86 17.17 -4.13
C ASN A 532 13.45 15.74 -4.52
N SER A 533 13.04 14.94 -3.56
CA SER A 533 12.53 13.57 -3.80
C SER A 533 11.23 13.52 -4.58
N GLY A 534 10.43 14.58 -4.50
CA GLY A 534 9.03 14.61 -4.97
C GLY A 534 8.04 14.31 -3.84
N SER A 535 8.52 14.03 -2.64
CA SER A 535 7.74 13.75 -1.44
C SER A 535 8.27 14.54 -0.25
N GLU A 536 7.51 14.58 0.84
CA GLU A 536 7.95 15.09 2.13
C GLU A 536 8.87 14.08 2.85
N TYR A 537 9.78 14.58 3.69
CA TYR A 537 10.70 13.78 4.50
C TYR A 537 10.45 13.95 6.01
N GLU A 538 9.42 14.68 6.39
CA GLU A 538 9.03 14.89 7.78
C GLU A 538 7.52 15.14 7.90
N TYR A 539 6.97 14.81 9.06
CA TYR A 539 5.58 15.08 9.39
C TYR A 539 5.46 15.65 10.80
N VAL A 540 4.80 16.78 10.95
CA VAL A 540 4.57 17.45 12.24
C VAL A 540 3.10 17.36 12.62
N ASP A 541 2.80 16.67 13.72
CA ASP A 541 1.49 16.72 14.36
C ASP A 541 1.51 17.72 15.52
N GLU A 542 1.17 18.96 15.23
CA GLU A 542 1.12 20.04 16.22
C GLU A 542 0.12 19.77 17.35
N ALA A 543 -0.99 19.10 17.06
CA ALA A 543 -2.02 18.81 18.05
C ALA A 543 -1.52 17.76 19.07
N ASN A 544 -0.88 16.70 18.60
CA ASN A 544 -0.30 15.66 19.44
C ASN A 544 1.13 15.94 19.88
N ARG A 545 1.69 17.09 19.46
CA ARG A 545 3.02 17.54 19.85
C ARG A 545 4.12 16.54 19.48
N LEU A 546 4.04 15.96 18.27
CA LEU A 546 4.97 14.99 17.73
C LEU A 546 5.59 15.48 16.42
N HIS A 547 6.86 15.13 16.21
CA HIS A 547 7.56 15.36 14.96
C HIS A 547 8.22 14.05 14.52
N PHE A 548 7.90 13.61 13.32
CA PHE A 548 8.39 12.40 12.68
C PHE A 548 9.34 12.79 11.56
N TYR A 549 10.46 12.06 11.42
CA TYR A 549 11.48 12.30 10.42
C TYR A 549 11.81 11.04 9.65
N VAL A 550 11.98 11.18 8.35
CA VAL A 550 12.57 10.19 7.44
C VAL A 550 13.93 10.73 7.04
N VAL A 551 14.98 10.22 7.69
CA VAL A 551 16.30 10.86 7.67
C VAL A 551 17.16 10.37 6.53
N ASP A 552 17.26 9.06 6.35
CA ASP A 552 18.16 8.43 5.38
C ASP A 552 17.64 7.06 5.01
N LEU A 553 18.18 6.46 3.94
CA LEU A 553 17.86 5.12 3.50
C LEU A 553 19.12 4.33 3.18
N GLU A 554 18.99 3.02 3.27
CA GLU A 554 20.01 2.05 2.87
C GLU A 554 19.35 0.87 2.16
N ARG A 555 20.01 0.36 1.12
CA ARG A 555 19.73 -0.96 0.59
C ARG A 555 20.94 -1.84 0.84
N ASP A 556 20.69 -3.00 1.46
CA ASP A 556 21.76 -3.97 1.72
C ASP A 556 22.25 -4.67 0.42
N ASP A 557 23.21 -5.57 0.59
CA ASP A 557 23.77 -6.32 -0.55
C ASP A 557 22.74 -7.21 -1.27
N GLU A 558 21.63 -7.54 -0.63
CA GLU A 558 20.52 -8.32 -1.19
C GLU A 558 19.42 -7.42 -1.78
N GLY A 559 19.57 -6.11 -1.63
CA GLY A 559 18.66 -5.09 -2.16
C GLY A 559 17.51 -4.71 -1.23
N VAL A 560 17.46 -5.24 0.01
CA VAL A 560 16.43 -4.95 1.00
C VAL A 560 16.54 -3.52 1.49
N LEU A 561 15.42 -2.81 1.48
CA LEU A 561 15.33 -1.41 1.88
C LEU A 561 15.18 -1.27 3.40
N SER A 562 15.93 -0.34 3.96
CA SER A 562 15.78 0.15 5.33
C SER A 562 15.86 1.67 5.37
N TYR A 563 15.16 2.28 6.33
CA TYR A 563 15.23 3.72 6.56
C TYR A 563 15.68 4.03 7.99
N THR A 564 16.47 5.07 8.14
CA THR A 564 16.71 5.72 9.43
C THR A 564 15.56 6.67 9.73
N LEU A 565 14.76 6.31 10.73
CA LEU A 565 13.59 7.06 11.17
C LEU A 565 13.83 7.68 12.54
N ALA A 566 13.23 8.86 12.77
CA ALA A 566 13.27 9.46 14.08
C ALA A 566 11.90 10.01 14.49
N VAL A 567 11.66 10.05 15.80
CA VAL A 567 10.49 10.69 16.39
C VAL A 567 10.85 11.43 17.67
N ARG A 568 10.34 12.65 17.81
CA ARG A 568 10.51 13.44 19.04
C ARG A 568 9.21 14.09 19.49
N SER A 569 9.19 14.49 20.75
CA SER A 569 8.19 15.39 21.29
C SER A 569 8.51 16.86 20.93
N LEU A 570 7.46 17.68 20.74
CA LEU A 570 7.57 19.13 20.67
C LEU A 570 7.45 19.79 22.05
N ASP A 571 7.18 19.01 23.11
CA ASP A 571 7.01 19.51 24.49
C ASP A 571 8.29 19.40 25.32
N GLY A 572 9.30 18.66 24.85
CA GLY A 572 10.59 18.51 25.50
C GLY A 572 11.54 17.62 24.72
N SER A 573 12.81 17.60 25.08
CA SER A 573 13.89 16.89 24.39
C SER A 573 14.79 16.08 25.31
N GLY A 574 14.28 15.73 26.49
CA GLY A 574 15.09 15.08 27.52
C GLY A 574 16.00 16.04 28.31
N GLU A 575 16.78 15.47 29.22
CA GLU A 575 17.73 16.20 30.05
C GLU A 575 19.17 16.16 29.51
N GLN A 576 19.43 15.50 28.39
CA GLN A 576 20.75 15.37 27.80
C GLN A 576 21.26 16.73 27.31
N GLU A 577 22.57 16.97 27.52
CA GLU A 577 23.23 18.07 26.83
C GLU A 577 23.32 17.77 25.34
N ARG A 578 22.78 18.66 24.53
CA ARG A 578 22.83 18.56 23.06
C ARG A 578 24.01 19.37 22.53
N GLY A 579 24.68 18.86 21.51
CA GLY A 579 25.84 19.55 20.96
C GLY A 579 26.12 19.11 19.52
N VAL A 580 26.66 20.02 18.72
CA VAL A 580 27.10 19.78 17.35
C VAL A 580 28.49 20.39 17.14
N GLY A 581 29.38 19.61 16.55
CA GLY A 581 30.68 20.02 16.06
C GLY A 581 30.77 19.90 14.54
N LEU A 582 31.30 20.93 13.90
CA LEU A 582 31.63 20.88 12.46
C LEU A 582 33.14 21.05 12.29
N GLY A 583 33.78 20.10 11.61
CA GLY A 583 35.18 20.16 11.26
C GLY A 583 35.45 20.87 9.93
N ASP A 584 36.74 21.06 9.62
CA ASP A 584 37.18 21.62 8.35
C ASP A 584 36.77 20.71 7.20
N ALA A 585 36.19 21.29 6.15
CA ALA A 585 35.73 20.53 5.00
C ALA A 585 36.85 20.06 4.07
N GLU A 586 36.70 18.88 3.52
CA GLU A 586 37.46 18.43 2.37
C GLU A 586 36.82 18.96 1.07
N VAL A 587 37.67 19.42 0.10
CA VAL A 587 37.20 20.01 -1.16
C VAL A 587 37.66 19.18 -2.32
N GLU A 588 36.71 18.63 -3.06
CA GLU A 588 36.97 17.89 -4.31
C GLU A 588 36.40 18.62 -5.54
N GLY A 589 37.09 18.51 -6.64
CA GLY A 589 36.60 18.99 -7.95
C GLY A 589 37.25 20.25 -8.47
N LEU A 590 36.63 20.91 -9.47
CA LEU A 590 37.00 22.16 -10.14
C LEU A 590 38.41 22.28 -10.73
N ARG A 591 38.89 21.26 -11.44
CA ARG A 591 40.03 21.50 -12.35
C ARG A 591 39.58 22.10 -13.70
N THR A 592 38.44 21.67 -14.22
CA THR A 592 37.85 22.12 -15.48
C THR A 592 36.32 22.12 -15.46
N SER A 593 35.69 21.52 -14.45
CA SER A 593 34.25 21.48 -14.26
C SER A 593 33.74 22.74 -13.56
N GLN A 594 32.47 23.03 -13.69
CA GLN A 594 31.81 24.11 -12.97
C GLN A 594 31.19 23.63 -11.65
N ALA A 595 31.58 22.45 -11.16
CA ALA A 595 31.05 21.85 -9.95
C ALA A 595 32.17 21.37 -9.02
N ALA A 596 31.95 21.48 -7.72
CA ALA A 596 32.79 20.96 -6.65
C ALA A 596 31.90 20.38 -5.53
N GLN A 597 32.53 19.62 -4.65
CA GLN A 597 31.92 19.13 -3.43
C GLN A 597 32.76 19.57 -2.25
N CYS A 598 32.11 20.10 -1.21
CA CYS A 598 32.66 20.28 0.13
C CYS A 598 32.06 19.19 1.02
N THR A 599 32.87 18.33 1.61
CA THR A 599 32.43 17.31 2.56
C THR A 599 32.83 17.75 3.95
N PHE A 600 31.82 17.94 4.82
CA PHE A 600 32.02 18.44 6.17
C PHE A 600 31.82 17.33 7.18
N PRO A 601 32.80 17.03 8.08
CA PRO A 601 32.58 16.15 9.20
C PRO A 601 31.70 16.85 10.25
N LEU A 602 30.55 16.23 10.54
CA LEU A 602 29.62 16.64 11.60
C LEU A 602 29.73 15.65 12.75
N THR A 603 30.04 16.14 13.94
CA THR A 603 30.17 15.33 15.17
C THR A 603 29.05 15.68 16.13
N ASN A 604 28.31 14.69 16.62
CA ASN A 604 27.47 14.87 17.80
C ASN A 604 28.37 15.01 19.05
N THR A 605 28.48 16.23 19.58
CA THR A 605 29.27 16.51 20.81
C THR A 605 28.42 16.49 22.07
N GLY A 606 27.16 16.07 21.96
CA GLY A 606 26.25 15.88 23.08
C GLY A 606 26.53 14.60 23.86
N GLU A 607 25.72 14.35 24.84
CA GLU A 607 25.79 13.16 25.69
C GLU A 607 24.69 12.17 25.34
N ALA A 608 24.96 10.85 25.48
CA ALA A 608 23.95 9.82 25.36
C ALA A 608 22.87 9.95 26.45
N ALA A 609 21.66 9.52 26.18
CA ALA A 609 20.56 9.61 27.12
C ALA A 609 20.76 8.73 28.35
N ALA A 610 20.61 9.34 29.53
CA ALA A 610 20.65 8.62 30.81
C ALA A 610 19.24 8.09 31.21
N ASN A 611 18.17 8.78 30.80
CA ASN A 611 16.79 8.41 31.12
C ASN A 611 16.14 7.68 29.95
N THR A 612 15.76 6.43 30.16
CA THR A 612 15.05 5.58 29.21
C THR A 612 13.65 5.21 29.71
N ALA A 613 13.22 5.77 30.83
CA ALA A 613 11.99 5.36 31.51
C ALA A 613 10.72 5.87 30.80
N GLY A 614 9.63 5.15 31.00
CA GLY A 614 8.30 5.56 30.54
C GLY A 614 7.89 5.01 29.19
N HIS A 615 8.80 4.42 28.42
CA HIS A 615 8.49 3.72 27.17
C HIS A 615 8.02 2.28 27.41
N THR A 616 7.31 1.73 26.44
CA THR A 616 6.86 0.34 26.47
C THR A 616 7.99 -0.61 26.05
N SER A 617 8.73 -0.23 25.02
CA SER A 617 9.94 -0.95 24.59
C SER A 617 11.18 -0.48 25.34
N ASP A 618 12.21 -1.31 25.36
CA ASP A 618 13.56 -0.88 25.72
C ASP A 618 14.10 0.04 24.62
N VAL A 619 14.39 1.29 24.99
CA VAL A 619 14.90 2.30 24.08
C VAL A 619 16.39 2.59 24.31
N THR A 620 17.06 1.74 25.10
CA THR A 620 18.51 1.84 25.31
C THR A 620 19.24 1.77 23.97
N GLY A 621 20.11 2.74 23.69
CA GLY A 621 20.80 2.87 22.41
C GLY A 621 19.97 3.48 21.27
N LYS A 622 18.67 3.73 21.49
CA LYS A 622 17.82 4.43 20.53
C LYS A 622 17.66 5.93 20.86
N LEU A 623 18.13 6.34 22.03
CA LEU A 623 18.12 7.73 22.53
C LEU A 623 19.52 8.38 22.49
N ASP A 624 20.51 7.66 21.98
CA ASP A 624 21.91 8.09 21.97
C ASP A 624 22.24 9.02 20.79
N SER A 625 21.34 9.13 19.85
CA SER A 625 21.49 9.97 18.66
C SER A 625 20.74 11.30 18.78
N ASP A 626 21.12 12.26 17.95
CA ASP A 626 20.34 13.47 17.71
C ASP A 626 20.09 13.66 16.22
N VAL A 627 19.07 14.43 15.87
CA VAL A 627 18.75 14.84 14.51
C VAL A 627 19.26 16.25 14.29
N TYR A 628 20.01 16.45 13.22
CA TYR A 628 20.55 17.75 12.85
C TYR A 628 19.90 18.25 11.57
N ARG A 629 19.38 19.48 11.63
CA ARG A 629 18.93 20.21 10.45
C ARG A 629 20.08 20.95 9.81
N LEU A 630 20.23 20.77 8.53
CA LEU A 630 21.31 21.30 7.71
C LEU A 630 20.80 22.45 6.84
N ALA A 631 21.59 23.51 6.76
CA ALA A 631 21.34 24.61 5.85
C ALA A 631 22.66 25.06 5.22
N VAL A 632 22.62 25.44 3.94
CA VAL A 632 23.81 25.85 3.20
C VAL A 632 23.60 27.18 2.48
N ASP A 633 24.63 28.00 2.43
CA ASP A 633 24.65 29.26 1.68
C ASP A 633 26.00 29.46 0.96
N SER A 634 26.00 30.24 -0.11
CA SER A 634 27.22 30.61 -0.83
C SER A 634 27.33 32.11 -0.98
N SER A 635 28.48 32.71 -0.68
CA SER A 635 28.71 34.15 -0.68
C SER A 635 28.97 34.74 -2.06
N GLY A 636 29.33 33.93 -3.04
CA GLY A 636 29.78 34.34 -4.37
C GLY A 636 28.63 34.57 -5.34
N LYS A 637 28.61 35.71 -6.05
CA LYS A 637 27.64 35.92 -7.13
C LYS A 637 27.86 34.90 -8.25
N GLY A 638 26.78 34.20 -8.65
CA GLY A 638 26.81 33.15 -9.66
C GLY A 638 27.39 31.82 -9.16
N TRP A 639 27.42 31.63 -7.86
CA TRP A 639 27.67 30.36 -7.19
C TRP A 639 26.41 29.90 -6.48
N THR A 640 26.16 28.59 -6.52
CA THR A 640 25.06 27.93 -5.82
C THR A 640 25.63 26.81 -4.98
N ALA A 641 25.20 26.72 -3.75
CA ALA A 641 25.48 25.58 -2.88
C ALA A 641 24.18 24.86 -2.57
N GLN A 642 24.19 23.53 -2.62
CA GLN A 642 23.02 22.67 -2.45
C GLN A 642 23.36 21.47 -1.57
N LEU A 643 22.37 21.02 -0.81
CA LEU A 643 22.36 19.75 -0.11
C LEU A 643 21.50 18.74 -0.88
N ASP A 644 21.77 17.48 -0.78
CA ASP A 644 20.89 16.38 -1.18
C ASP A 644 19.95 15.97 -0.04
N ASN A 645 20.35 16.24 1.21
CA ASN A 645 19.56 15.97 2.40
C ASN A 645 19.61 17.17 3.38
N ALA A 646 18.43 17.59 3.87
CA ALA A 646 18.31 18.64 4.89
C ALA A 646 18.47 18.12 6.31
N LEU A 647 18.51 16.80 6.50
CA LEU A 647 18.63 16.16 7.81
C LEU A 647 19.83 15.19 7.82
N THR A 648 20.38 14.99 9.00
CA THR A 648 21.28 13.88 9.30
C THR A 648 21.13 13.49 10.75
N THR A 649 21.58 12.29 11.12
CA THR A 649 21.66 11.82 12.50
C THR A 649 23.09 11.43 12.83
N ALA A 650 23.45 11.58 14.10
CA ALA A 650 24.70 11.06 14.63
C ALA A 650 24.51 10.64 16.10
N GLY A 651 25.08 9.51 16.46
CA GLY A 651 25.16 9.07 17.87
C GLY A 651 26.12 9.94 18.69
N ALA A 652 25.96 9.95 20.01
CA ALA A 652 26.84 10.71 20.89
C ALA A 652 28.33 10.35 20.70
N GLY A 653 29.14 11.32 20.33
CA GLY A 653 30.53 11.15 19.97
C GLY A 653 30.79 10.63 18.54
N GLU A 654 29.79 10.31 17.79
CA GLU A 654 29.90 9.88 16.39
C GLU A 654 30.13 11.06 15.44
N THR A 655 30.84 10.80 14.35
CA THR A 655 31.06 11.76 13.27
C THR A 655 30.51 11.18 11.97
N VAL A 656 29.70 11.97 11.27
CA VAL A 656 29.13 11.65 9.95
C VAL A 656 29.58 12.67 8.92
N GLU A 657 29.64 12.29 7.66
CA GLU A 657 30.07 13.17 6.57
C GLU A 657 28.85 13.84 5.92
N VAL A 658 28.90 15.16 5.79
CA VAL A 658 27.85 15.97 5.15
C VAL A 658 28.36 16.50 3.82
N PRO A 659 27.90 15.98 2.67
CA PRO A 659 28.28 16.49 1.35
C PRO A 659 27.49 17.79 1.04
N VAL A 660 28.20 18.77 0.50
CA VAL A 660 27.63 20.01 -0.02
C VAL A 660 28.10 20.16 -1.48
N TYR A 661 27.15 20.21 -2.38
CA TYR A 661 27.41 20.35 -3.82
C TYR A 661 27.45 21.82 -4.20
N VAL A 662 28.49 22.21 -4.91
CA VAL A 662 28.74 23.61 -5.26
C VAL A 662 28.86 23.76 -6.75
N THR A 663 28.06 24.63 -7.34
CA THR A 663 28.10 24.91 -8.78
C THR A 663 28.39 26.37 -9.07
N ARG A 664 28.92 26.61 -10.26
CA ARG A 664 29.40 27.91 -10.68
C ARG A 664 28.87 28.26 -12.06
N GLU A 665 28.28 29.41 -12.21
CA GLU A 665 27.97 29.99 -13.53
C GLU A 665 29.26 30.39 -14.30
N PRO A 666 29.28 30.35 -15.63
CA PRO A 666 30.48 30.67 -16.42
C PRO A 666 31.05 32.09 -16.17
N THR A 667 30.21 33.02 -15.77
CA THR A 667 30.58 34.43 -15.54
C THR A 667 30.77 34.78 -14.07
N ALA A 668 30.63 33.80 -13.18
CA ALA A 668 30.75 34.01 -11.73
C ALA A 668 32.17 34.38 -11.30
N ALA A 669 32.32 34.87 -10.07
CA ALA A 669 33.61 35.10 -9.41
C ALA A 669 34.48 33.84 -9.46
N ARG A 670 35.82 34.00 -9.29
CA ARG A 670 36.73 32.82 -9.37
C ARG A 670 36.70 31.95 -8.12
N ASP A 671 36.20 32.48 -7.05
CA ASP A 671 36.08 31.81 -5.76
C ASP A 671 34.78 32.17 -5.05
N THR A 672 34.37 31.30 -4.15
CA THR A 672 33.24 31.51 -3.24
C THR A 672 33.57 30.91 -1.88
N THR A 673 32.92 31.41 -0.86
CA THR A 673 32.85 30.78 0.46
C THR A 673 31.46 30.14 0.60
N VAL A 674 31.45 28.87 0.86
CA VAL A 674 30.25 28.08 1.19
C VAL A 674 30.19 27.95 2.71
N THR A 675 29.03 28.20 3.29
CA THR A 675 28.78 28.07 4.72
C THR A 675 27.79 26.95 4.95
N LEU A 676 28.18 25.92 5.70
CA LEU A 676 27.26 24.92 6.24
C LEU A 676 26.86 25.33 7.64
N THR A 677 25.58 25.29 7.95
CA THR A 677 25.01 25.43 9.28
C THR A 677 24.35 24.09 9.67
N ALA A 678 24.70 23.58 10.84
CA ALA A 678 24.03 22.42 11.43
C ALA A 678 23.42 22.83 12.78
N THR A 679 22.17 22.47 12.99
CA THR A 679 21.40 22.81 14.20
C THR A 679 20.71 21.55 14.72
N SER A 680 20.85 21.27 16.01
CA SER A 680 20.13 20.19 16.69
C SER A 680 18.62 20.46 16.63
N GLU A 681 17.84 19.47 16.23
CA GLU A 681 16.38 19.51 16.29
C GLU A 681 15.86 19.39 17.73
N SER A 682 16.67 18.80 18.63
CA SER A 682 16.36 18.67 20.05
C SER A 682 16.63 19.94 20.83
N ASP A 683 17.67 20.71 20.48
CA ASP A 683 18.02 22.00 21.08
C ASP A 683 18.51 22.99 20.01
N PRO A 684 17.66 23.91 19.55
CA PRO A 684 18.03 24.88 18.52
C PRO A 684 19.17 25.84 18.95
N SER A 685 19.55 25.89 20.22
CA SER A 685 20.72 26.64 20.67
C SER A 685 22.05 25.91 20.41
N ALA A 686 22.01 24.59 20.24
CA ALA A 686 23.14 23.77 19.79
C ALA A 686 23.24 23.88 18.25
N THR A 687 23.88 24.96 17.81
CA THR A 687 24.08 25.24 16.38
C THR A 687 25.55 25.61 16.13
N GLN A 688 26.06 25.16 14.97
CA GLN A 688 27.41 25.51 14.52
C GLN A 688 27.46 25.83 13.05
N GLN A 689 28.37 26.67 12.66
CA GLN A 689 28.64 27.02 11.27
C GLN A 689 30.12 26.82 10.96
N VAL A 690 30.40 26.30 9.79
CA VAL A 690 31.76 26.18 9.25
C VAL A 690 31.76 26.59 7.77
N THR A 691 32.90 26.99 7.27
CA THR A 691 33.01 27.45 5.90
C THR A 691 34.00 26.61 5.10
N CYS A 692 33.68 26.41 3.84
CA CYS A 692 34.55 25.83 2.82
C CYS A 692 34.83 26.88 1.75
N THR A 693 36.08 26.99 1.27
CA THR A 693 36.42 27.87 0.15
C THR A 693 36.62 27.07 -1.11
N VAL A 694 35.81 27.35 -2.11
CA VAL A 694 35.87 26.72 -3.43
C VAL A 694 36.45 27.73 -4.43
N ALA A 695 37.53 27.35 -5.12
CA ALA A 695 38.19 28.20 -6.10
C ALA A 695 38.53 27.46 -7.39
N VAL A 696 38.38 28.17 -8.55
CA VAL A 696 38.83 27.64 -9.84
C VAL A 696 40.34 27.61 -9.89
N LYS A 697 40.97 26.46 -10.02
CA LYS A 697 42.42 26.31 -10.17
C LYS A 697 42.84 26.76 -11.55
N ASP A 698 43.84 27.70 -11.64
CA ASP A 698 44.46 28.08 -12.90
C ASP A 698 45.12 26.89 -13.55
N THR A 699 44.63 26.53 -14.72
CA THR A 699 45.23 25.44 -15.54
C THR A 699 46.40 25.89 -16.38
N ASN A 700 46.87 27.13 -16.24
CA ASN A 700 47.95 27.68 -17.05
C ASN A 700 49.24 27.85 -16.22
N PRO A 701 50.19 26.86 -16.25
CA PRO A 701 51.48 26.98 -15.53
C PRO A 701 52.52 27.83 -16.30
N ARG A 702 52.10 28.71 -17.20
CA ARG A 702 53.04 29.58 -17.96
C ARG A 702 52.71 31.05 -17.77
N ARG A 703 53.31 31.63 -16.78
CA ARG A 703 53.93 32.96 -16.85
C ARG A 703 55.17 33.03 -15.97
#